data_4546859940d4aa1669de8d2fd2c0d2d6
#
_entry.id   4546859940d4aa1669de8d2fd2c0d2d6
#
_cell.length_a   1.000
_cell.length_b   1.000
_cell.length_c   1.000
_cell.angle_alpha   90.00
_cell.angle_beta   90.00
_cell.angle_gamma   90.00
#
_symmetry.space_group_name_H-M   'P 1'
#
loop_
_entity.id
_entity.type
_entity.pdbx_description
1 polymer ?
#
loop_
_entity_poly.entity_id
_entity_poly.type
_entity_poly.pdbx_seq_one_letter_code
_entity_poly.pdbx_strand_id
1 'polypeptide(L)'
;MKKLKTIFVSKTFFLSLIFLVFILTWYQVFLKNDNSKFSNEEEITGLIKSKKVTNNKITLELKSKENIILNYYVDTYDELNKLNDVLYEGVTVTAHGTLNQPSNNTIPNTFNYKKYLKSKKIYYTFKTDALEVVGQNSNIYYQFKHWLSKRIESIDDTGYIKAFVLGSKNEIDEDIFKTYQNNGITHLFAISGMHISLFSSILLFLLKKIHLKDNQAYPIILLFLLGYTFLVSFTASVVRAFTLVLLLYLNKRLKLGATTTRIFIYAIVLILLLNPFFILDIGFLYSSLTSFGLILFSDYLKTSNKVLALLRVSLIALLFSLPITINNFYEYNFLSILANILIVPLVSTIIYPLSLITLIFPFFHPILKFFLMILETISTILSSITWFKIILPKMPWFLVISYYFIIYLIFKTKKKGLVILLIILLLGYKLSFNFDSNFYVYYLDVGQGDSILLINPRSRKATLIDTGGKKSVSYNEFPPNEYHISNNIITFLKSINISKINTLITTHGDYDHMGESLNIVNNFKVGKVVLNCGSLNELEQDLITLLDKKHIKYSKCINQLDISPIKLYFLNSGEYDNENDNSNVIYLKCDGIKFLFMGDAGVEKEKDILNKYNISVIDVLKIGHHGSKTSSSKEFITKIKPK
;
A
#
# COMPACT_ATOMS: atom_id res chain seq x y z
N MET A 1 -13.09 -25.35 37.88
CA MET A 1 -12.76 -25.90 36.55
C MET A 1 -13.96 -26.34 35.73
N LYS A 2 -14.90 -27.16 36.24
CA LYS A 2 -16.12 -27.60 35.47
C LYS A 2 -16.92 -26.40 34.91
N LYS A 3 -17.27 -25.39 35.74
CA LYS A 3 -17.98 -24.16 35.29
C LYS A 3 -17.26 -23.40 34.21
N LEU A 4 -15.93 -23.21 34.30
CA LEU A 4 -15.12 -22.56 33.26
C LEU A 4 -15.17 -23.33 31.92
N LYS A 5 -15.07 -24.67 31.99
CA LYS A 5 -15.17 -25.51 30.79
C LYS A 5 -16.55 -25.36 30.13
N THR A 6 -17.64 -25.37 30.90
CA THR A 6 -19.01 -25.22 30.38
C THR A 6 -19.20 -23.87 29.69
N ILE A 7 -18.73 -22.79 30.30
CA ILE A 7 -18.79 -21.42 29.71
C ILE A 7 -17.98 -21.35 28.43
N PHE A 8 -16.73 -21.83 28.46
CA PHE A 8 -15.79 -21.72 27.31
C PHE A 8 -16.24 -22.54 26.09
N VAL A 9 -17.01 -23.62 26.30
CA VAL A 9 -17.57 -24.48 25.25
C VAL A 9 -19.01 -24.09 24.87
N SER A 10 -19.66 -23.21 25.64
CA SER A 10 -21.03 -22.75 25.38
C SER A 10 -21.09 -22.01 24.03
N LYS A 11 -22.05 -22.38 23.17
CA LYS A 11 -22.32 -21.73 21.89
C LYS A 11 -22.84 -20.30 22.08
N THR A 12 -23.74 -20.15 23.06
CA THR A 12 -24.35 -18.84 23.37
C THR A 12 -23.32 -17.85 23.85
N PHE A 13 -22.50 -18.23 24.86
CA PHE A 13 -21.40 -17.37 25.33
C PHE A 13 -20.43 -16.96 24.21
N PHE A 14 -20.05 -17.91 23.37
CA PHE A 14 -19.15 -17.68 22.24
C PHE A 14 -19.71 -16.64 21.26
N LEU A 15 -20.97 -16.78 20.84
CA LEU A 15 -21.61 -15.86 19.91
C LEU A 15 -21.86 -14.49 20.55
N SER A 16 -22.28 -14.43 21.81
CA SER A 16 -22.47 -13.16 22.53
C SER A 16 -21.18 -12.40 22.68
N LEU A 17 -20.06 -13.09 22.96
CA LEU A 17 -18.74 -12.45 23.07
C LEU A 17 -18.27 -11.87 21.74
N ILE A 18 -18.41 -12.61 20.63
CA ILE A 18 -18.09 -12.10 19.29
C ILE A 18 -18.91 -10.86 18.98
N PHE A 19 -20.22 -10.90 19.22
CA PHE A 19 -21.12 -9.79 18.95
C PHE A 19 -20.76 -8.55 19.79
N LEU A 20 -20.51 -8.74 21.09
CA LEU A 20 -20.08 -7.66 21.98
C LEU A 20 -18.78 -7.01 21.48
N VAL A 21 -17.75 -7.81 21.14
CA VAL A 21 -16.47 -7.29 20.67
C VAL A 21 -16.61 -6.60 19.30
N PHE A 22 -17.49 -7.12 18.44
CA PHE A 22 -17.79 -6.44 17.18
C PHE A 22 -18.38 -5.05 17.43
N ILE A 23 -19.37 -4.91 18.31
CA ILE A 23 -19.98 -3.61 18.64
C ILE A 23 -18.94 -2.67 19.27
N LEU A 24 -18.17 -3.14 20.24
CA LEU A 24 -17.14 -2.33 20.90
C LEU A 24 -16.07 -1.86 19.93
N THR A 25 -15.60 -2.75 19.06
CA THR A 25 -14.61 -2.40 18.02
C THR A 25 -15.19 -1.40 17.04
N TRP A 26 -16.42 -1.62 16.57
CA TRP A 26 -17.11 -0.69 15.67
C TRP A 26 -17.27 0.69 16.29
N TYR A 27 -17.76 0.75 17.54
CA TYR A 27 -17.88 2.02 18.26
C TYR A 27 -16.56 2.76 18.41
N GLN A 28 -15.50 2.06 18.88
CA GLN A 28 -14.21 2.70 19.15
C GLN A 28 -13.48 3.16 17.87
N VAL A 29 -13.62 2.42 16.78
CA VAL A 29 -12.87 2.69 15.55
C VAL A 29 -13.59 3.70 14.64
N PHE A 30 -14.93 3.63 14.56
CA PHE A 30 -15.70 4.37 13.56
C PHE A 30 -16.60 5.47 14.13
N LEU A 31 -17.06 5.35 15.39
CA LEU A 31 -18.00 6.31 15.96
C LEU A 31 -17.36 7.22 17.02
N LYS A 32 -16.38 6.74 17.76
CA LYS A 32 -15.69 7.53 18.77
C LYS A 32 -14.82 8.59 18.10
N ASN A 33 -14.95 9.84 18.53
CA ASN A 33 -14.09 10.93 18.08
C ASN A 33 -12.63 10.68 18.47
N ASP A 34 -11.73 11.10 17.59
CA ASP A 34 -10.29 11.02 17.82
C ASP A 34 -9.89 12.16 18.77
N ASN A 35 -9.76 11.85 20.05
CA ASN A 35 -9.32 12.82 21.06
C ASN A 35 -7.80 12.71 21.20
N SER A 36 -7.09 13.61 20.53
CA SER A 36 -5.65 13.79 20.75
C SER A 36 -5.38 14.54 22.06
N LYS A 37 -4.22 14.26 22.65
CA LYS A 37 -3.69 14.98 23.79
C LYS A 37 -2.81 16.18 23.39
N PHE A 38 -2.53 16.31 22.09
CA PHE A 38 -1.84 17.47 21.54
C PHE A 38 -2.83 18.53 21.08
N SER A 39 -2.48 19.80 21.26
CA SER A 39 -3.29 20.95 20.84
C SER A 39 -2.51 21.88 19.91
N ASN A 40 -1.57 22.64 20.40
CA ASN A 40 -0.78 23.62 19.65
C ASN A 40 0.67 23.65 20.16
N GLU A 41 1.25 22.50 20.43
CA GLU A 41 2.62 22.43 20.91
C GLU A 41 3.61 22.77 19.78
N GLU A 42 4.54 23.68 20.07
CA GLU A 42 5.70 24.02 19.23
C GLU A 42 6.94 23.21 19.61
N GLU A 43 6.89 22.54 20.77
CA GLU A 43 7.96 21.70 21.30
C GLU A 43 7.39 20.35 21.72
N ILE A 44 8.06 19.27 21.34
CA ILE A 44 7.68 17.91 21.72
C ILE A 44 8.90 17.13 22.20
N THR A 45 8.83 16.64 23.43
CA THR A 45 9.80 15.68 23.96
C THR A 45 9.21 14.29 23.95
N GLY A 46 9.97 13.31 23.47
CA GLY A 46 9.52 11.92 23.41
C GLY A 46 10.62 10.90 23.21
N LEU A 47 10.29 9.66 23.55
CA LEU A 47 11.20 8.50 23.41
C LEU A 47 11.02 7.88 22.02
N ILE A 48 12.11 7.67 21.30
CA ILE A 48 12.11 7.04 19.97
C ILE A 48 11.69 5.57 20.08
N LYS A 49 10.63 5.20 19.38
CA LYS A 49 10.13 3.84 19.23
C LYS A 49 10.58 3.17 17.94
N SER A 50 10.69 3.94 16.87
CA SER A 50 11.19 3.47 15.59
C SER A 50 11.77 4.63 14.78
N LYS A 51 12.74 4.32 13.94
CA LYS A 51 13.39 5.24 13.01
C LYS A 51 13.30 4.70 11.59
N LYS A 52 13.00 5.56 10.64
CA LYS A 52 13.11 5.30 9.21
C LYS A 52 13.83 6.48 8.55
N VAL A 53 14.83 6.16 7.74
CA VAL A 53 15.53 7.14 6.91
C VAL A 53 15.14 6.90 5.45
N THR A 54 14.81 7.96 4.73
CA THR A 54 14.49 7.90 3.31
C THR A 54 15.07 9.15 2.65
N ASN A 55 16.09 9.00 1.85
CA ASN A 55 16.88 10.11 1.31
C ASN A 55 17.30 11.08 2.42
N ASN A 56 16.93 12.36 2.31
CA ASN A 56 17.22 13.40 3.31
C ASN A 56 16.21 13.49 4.46
N LYS A 57 15.25 12.56 4.56
CA LYS A 57 14.19 12.60 5.56
C LYS A 57 14.39 11.54 6.63
N ILE A 58 14.49 11.98 7.88
CA ILE A 58 14.43 11.12 9.07
C ILE A 58 13.00 11.15 9.61
N THR A 59 12.38 10.00 9.69
CA THR A 59 11.04 9.83 10.29
C THR A 59 11.17 9.05 11.58
N LEU A 60 10.76 9.64 12.70
CA LEU A 60 10.78 9.02 14.02
C LEU A 60 9.35 8.80 14.51
N GLU A 61 9.04 7.60 15.00
CA GLU A 61 7.85 7.39 15.82
C GLU A 61 8.24 7.61 17.28
N LEU A 62 7.66 8.63 17.92
CA LEU A 62 7.93 8.99 19.29
C LEU A 62 6.79 8.55 20.22
N LYS A 63 7.14 8.15 21.42
CA LYS A 63 6.24 8.03 22.58
C LYS A 63 6.40 9.25 23.45
N SER A 64 5.45 10.17 23.37
CA SER A 64 5.33 11.36 24.21
C SER A 64 4.04 11.28 25.05
N LYS A 65 3.24 12.33 25.14
CA LYS A 65 1.86 12.30 25.70
C LYS A 65 1.00 11.21 25.04
N GLU A 66 1.19 11.04 23.74
CA GLU A 66 0.70 9.94 22.91
C GLU A 66 1.74 9.61 21.83
N ASN A 67 1.47 8.61 20.98
CA ASN A 67 2.35 8.33 19.87
C ASN A 67 2.23 9.40 18.79
N ILE A 68 3.35 9.86 18.25
CA ILE A 68 3.41 10.88 17.20
C ILE A 68 4.51 10.54 16.20
N ILE A 69 4.31 10.90 14.93
CA ILE A 69 5.34 10.83 13.89
C ILE A 69 6.02 12.19 13.77
N LEU A 70 7.32 12.18 13.95
CA LEU A 70 8.17 13.34 13.73
C LEU A 70 8.90 13.18 12.39
N ASN A 71 8.93 14.24 11.60
CA ASN A 71 9.64 14.31 10.33
C ASN A 71 10.69 15.43 10.40
N TYR A 72 11.96 15.05 10.25
CA TYR A 72 13.09 15.95 10.19
C TYR A 72 13.78 15.81 8.83
N TYR A 73 14.16 16.92 8.21
CA TYR A 73 14.84 16.94 6.93
C TYR A 73 16.26 17.44 7.14
N VAL A 74 17.22 16.65 6.70
CA VAL A 74 18.65 16.96 6.80
C VAL A 74 19.17 17.57 5.48
N ASP A 75 20.17 18.42 5.57
CA ASP A 75 20.72 19.12 4.43
C ASP A 75 21.97 18.45 3.84
N THR A 76 22.73 17.69 4.63
CA THR A 76 23.99 17.06 4.23
C THR A 76 24.07 15.59 4.66
N TYR A 77 24.88 14.79 3.93
CA TYR A 77 25.16 13.41 4.33
C TYR A 77 25.92 13.34 5.66
N ASP A 78 26.78 14.31 5.96
CA ASP A 78 27.50 14.35 7.24
C ASP A 78 26.55 14.52 8.42
N GLU A 79 25.55 15.38 8.30
CA GLU A 79 24.50 15.54 9.30
C GLU A 79 23.70 14.25 9.44
N LEU A 80 23.29 13.64 8.31
CA LEU A 80 22.55 12.38 8.30
C LEU A 80 23.32 11.28 9.02
N ASN A 81 24.61 11.14 8.76
CA ASN A 81 25.46 10.11 9.36
C ASN A 81 25.59 10.34 10.87
N LYS A 82 25.86 11.57 11.31
CA LYS A 82 25.92 11.92 12.74
C LYS A 82 24.61 11.60 13.46
N LEU A 83 23.48 12.02 12.90
CA LEU A 83 22.17 11.75 13.47
C LEU A 83 21.80 10.27 13.43
N ASN A 84 22.25 9.55 12.39
CA ASN A 84 22.01 8.13 12.27
C ASN A 84 22.64 7.30 13.39
N ASP A 85 23.80 7.72 13.87
CA ASP A 85 24.50 7.07 14.99
C ASP A 85 23.88 7.39 16.35
N VAL A 86 23.33 8.57 16.52
CA VAL A 86 22.82 9.07 17.82
C VAL A 86 21.33 8.76 17.99
N LEU A 87 20.55 8.76 16.89
CA LEU A 87 19.11 8.52 16.92
C LEU A 87 18.81 7.03 16.76
N TYR A 88 18.54 6.35 17.85
CA TYR A 88 18.12 4.94 17.87
C TYR A 88 16.96 4.73 18.85
N GLU A 89 16.35 3.58 18.82
CA GLU A 89 15.23 3.26 19.70
C GLU A 89 15.64 3.30 21.18
N GLY A 90 14.87 4.02 21.99
CA GLY A 90 15.16 4.24 23.41
C GLY A 90 15.89 5.55 23.72
N VAL A 91 16.28 6.32 22.72
CA VAL A 91 16.77 7.69 22.91
C VAL A 91 15.59 8.62 23.10
N THR A 92 15.73 9.59 24.02
CA THR A 92 14.77 10.66 24.23
C THR A 92 15.25 11.90 23.50
N VAL A 93 14.38 12.45 22.68
CA VAL A 93 14.63 13.65 21.87
C VAL A 93 13.63 14.73 22.18
N THR A 94 14.07 15.99 22.10
CA THR A 94 13.21 17.18 22.07
C THR A 94 13.29 17.77 20.66
N ALA A 95 12.14 18.09 20.12
CA ALA A 95 11.99 18.62 18.78
C ALA A 95 11.17 19.91 18.82
N HIS A 96 11.62 20.93 18.10
CA HIS A 96 10.92 22.18 17.85
C HIS A 96 10.38 22.19 16.42
N GLY A 97 9.15 22.72 16.23
CA GLY A 97 8.53 22.73 14.91
C GLY A 97 7.02 22.93 14.95
N THR A 98 6.34 22.35 13.96
CA THR A 98 4.90 22.53 13.77
C THR A 98 4.11 21.23 13.81
N LEU A 99 3.00 21.27 14.52
CA LEU A 99 2.05 20.17 14.63
C LEU A 99 1.09 20.18 13.44
N ASN A 100 0.96 19.06 12.75
CA ASN A 100 0.14 18.92 11.55
C ASN A 100 -0.86 17.77 11.68
N GLN A 101 -2.10 18.00 11.29
CA GLN A 101 -3.09 16.93 11.18
C GLN A 101 -2.91 16.19 9.85
N PRO A 102 -2.82 14.85 9.86
CA PRO A 102 -2.82 14.08 8.62
C PRO A 102 -4.12 14.29 7.85
N SER A 103 -4.02 14.56 6.55
CA SER A 103 -5.18 14.69 5.66
C SER A 103 -5.71 13.32 5.23
N ASN A 104 -6.98 13.28 4.84
CA ASN A 104 -7.53 12.16 4.10
C ASN A 104 -6.98 12.17 2.66
N ASN A 105 -7.07 11.02 2.00
CA ASN A 105 -6.80 10.97 0.56
C ASN A 105 -7.86 11.77 -0.21
N THR A 106 -7.42 12.58 -1.16
CA THR A 106 -8.26 13.41 -2.01
C THR A 106 -8.72 12.66 -3.26
N ILE A 107 -7.86 11.78 -3.82
CA ILE A 107 -8.26 10.87 -4.88
C ILE A 107 -8.93 9.64 -4.25
N PRO A 108 -10.16 9.29 -4.63
CA PRO A 108 -10.90 8.18 -4.05
C PRO A 108 -10.17 6.84 -4.18
N ASN A 109 -10.34 5.96 -3.19
CA ASN A 109 -9.78 4.60 -3.18
C ASN A 109 -8.25 4.51 -3.20
N THR A 110 -7.52 5.61 -3.02
CA THR A 110 -6.06 5.61 -2.84
C THR A 110 -5.68 5.39 -1.38
N PHE A 111 -4.38 5.28 -1.10
CA PHE A 111 -3.88 5.09 0.26
C PHE A 111 -4.26 6.27 1.16
N ASN A 112 -4.94 5.97 2.26
CA ASN A 112 -5.36 6.97 3.24
C ASN A 112 -4.39 7.00 4.42
N TYR A 113 -3.48 7.99 4.41
CA TYR A 113 -2.44 8.13 5.44
C TYR A 113 -3.01 8.38 6.83
N LYS A 114 -4.08 9.19 6.96
CA LYS A 114 -4.77 9.43 8.23
C LYS A 114 -5.32 8.15 8.83
N LYS A 115 -5.97 7.31 8.01
CA LYS A 115 -6.50 6.00 8.44
C LYS A 115 -5.37 5.03 8.83
N TYR A 116 -4.26 5.04 8.11
CA TYR A 116 -3.08 4.26 8.45
C TYR A 116 -2.49 4.68 9.80
N LEU A 117 -2.31 5.97 10.04
CA LEU A 117 -1.82 6.48 11.32
C LEU A 117 -2.80 6.18 12.47
N LYS A 118 -4.11 6.28 12.23
CA LYS A 118 -5.15 5.89 13.20
C LYS A 118 -5.02 4.43 13.62
N SER A 119 -4.64 3.51 12.70
CA SER A 119 -4.38 2.10 13.06
C SER A 119 -3.27 1.94 14.09
N LYS A 120 -2.34 2.89 14.14
CA LYS A 120 -1.24 2.98 15.11
C LYS A 120 -1.55 3.86 16.32
N LYS A 121 -2.77 4.41 16.43
CA LYS A 121 -3.19 5.40 17.44
C LYS A 121 -2.36 6.68 17.38
N ILE A 122 -2.00 7.12 16.18
CA ILE A 122 -1.30 8.37 15.89
C ILE A 122 -2.31 9.30 15.22
N TYR A 123 -2.50 10.49 15.78
CA TYR A 123 -3.49 11.46 15.31
C TYR A 123 -2.86 12.71 14.72
N TYR A 124 -1.58 12.96 15.04
CA TYR A 124 -0.81 14.10 14.56
C TYR A 124 0.56 13.67 14.04
N THR A 125 1.08 14.48 13.14
CA THR A 125 2.48 14.44 12.71
C THR A 125 3.14 15.76 13.09
N PHE A 126 4.44 15.74 13.33
CA PHE A 126 5.21 16.91 13.71
C PHE A 126 6.31 17.15 12.67
N LYS A 127 6.28 18.32 12.02
CA LYS A 127 7.36 18.76 11.14
C LYS A 127 8.36 19.51 11.99
N THR A 128 9.57 18.99 12.04
CA THR A 128 10.63 19.47 12.94
C THR A 128 11.61 20.34 12.19
N ASP A 129 11.95 21.47 12.76
CA ASP A 129 12.97 22.39 12.27
C ASP A 129 14.28 22.24 13.05
N ALA A 130 14.22 21.81 14.32
CA ALA A 130 15.39 21.52 15.15
C ALA A 130 15.14 20.27 16.02
N LEU A 131 16.17 19.45 16.17
CA LEU A 131 16.12 18.18 16.91
C LEU A 131 17.31 18.07 17.86
N GLU A 132 17.05 17.85 19.14
CA GLU A 132 18.07 17.71 20.18
C GLU A 132 17.91 16.38 20.89
N VAL A 133 19.04 15.74 21.21
CA VAL A 133 19.10 14.52 22.03
C VAL A 133 19.20 14.92 23.49
N VAL A 134 18.17 14.61 24.27
CA VAL A 134 18.11 14.98 25.70
C VAL A 134 18.67 13.89 26.59
N GLY A 135 18.54 12.63 26.21
CA GLY A 135 19.04 11.53 27.02
C GLY A 135 18.85 10.16 26.41
N GLN A 136 19.46 9.18 27.03
CA GLN A 136 19.35 7.78 26.67
C GLN A 136 18.61 7.01 27.75
N ASN A 137 17.68 6.15 27.36
CA ASN A 137 16.99 5.30 28.31
C ASN A 137 17.90 4.15 28.76
N SER A 138 18.14 4.04 30.08
CA SER A 138 18.93 2.99 30.68
C SER A 138 18.26 1.60 30.72
N ASN A 139 17.03 1.48 30.13
CA ASN A 139 16.32 0.21 30.14
C ASN A 139 17.08 -0.85 29.31
N ILE A 140 17.36 -1.98 29.95
CA ILE A 140 18.09 -3.12 29.36
C ILE A 140 17.49 -3.60 28.03
N TYR A 141 16.19 -3.43 27.82
CA TYR A 141 15.51 -3.77 26.59
C TYR A 141 16.02 -2.93 25.39
N TYR A 142 16.08 -1.60 25.54
CA TYR A 142 16.57 -0.71 24.48
C TYR A 142 18.07 -0.87 24.23
N GLN A 143 18.84 -1.08 25.29
CA GLN A 143 20.28 -1.38 25.19
C GLN A 143 20.52 -2.68 24.41
N PHE A 144 19.77 -3.74 24.73
CA PHE A 144 19.84 -5.01 24.01
C PHE A 144 19.45 -4.87 22.54
N LYS A 145 18.35 -4.14 22.26
CA LYS A 145 17.88 -3.93 20.89
C LYS A 145 18.87 -3.11 20.06
N HIS A 146 19.48 -2.10 20.66
CA HIS A 146 20.53 -1.30 20.03
C HIS A 146 21.80 -2.15 19.78
N TRP A 147 22.26 -2.90 20.78
CA TRP A 147 23.38 -3.82 20.61
C TRP A 147 23.12 -4.81 19.47
N LEU A 148 21.92 -5.38 19.41
CA LEU A 148 21.55 -6.33 18.38
C LEU A 148 21.52 -5.67 16.99
N SER A 149 21.01 -4.43 16.88
CA SER A 149 21.05 -3.66 15.63
C SER A 149 22.47 -3.40 15.17
N LYS A 150 23.35 -2.94 16.06
CA LYS A 150 24.77 -2.71 15.76
C LYS A 150 25.50 -4.02 15.37
N ARG A 151 25.16 -5.13 16.04
CA ARG A 151 25.68 -6.46 15.67
C ARG A 151 25.25 -6.87 14.27
N ILE A 152 24.01 -6.60 13.88
CA ILE A 152 23.54 -6.87 12.52
C ILE A 152 24.25 -5.94 11.53
N GLU A 153 24.38 -4.65 11.82
CA GLU A 153 25.05 -3.65 10.97
C GLU A 153 26.54 -3.95 10.72
N SER A 154 27.17 -4.76 11.57
CA SER A 154 28.55 -5.24 11.35
C SER A 154 28.66 -6.37 10.31
N ILE A 155 27.54 -6.81 9.73
CA ILE A 155 27.46 -7.85 8.71
C ILE A 155 26.95 -7.17 7.42
N ASP A 156 27.49 -7.50 6.26
CA ASP A 156 26.96 -7.02 4.98
C ASP A 156 25.54 -7.59 4.71
N ASP A 157 24.81 -6.99 3.79
CA ASP A 157 23.44 -7.39 3.42
C ASP A 157 22.44 -7.41 4.62
N THR A 158 22.54 -6.42 5.49
CA THR A 158 21.82 -6.30 6.77
C THR A 158 20.31 -6.30 6.65
N GLY A 159 19.75 -5.83 5.54
CA GLY A 159 18.31 -5.62 5.37
C GLY A 159 17.48 -6.88 5.61
N TYR A 160 17.93 -8.04 5.12
CA TYR A 160 17.25 -9.31 5.31
C TYR A 160 17.33 -9.82 6.75
N ILE A 161 18.51 -9.71 7.37
CA ILE A 161 18.69 -10.13 8.76
C ILE A 161 17.84 -9.25 9.69
N LYS A 162 17.83 -7.92 9.49
CA LYS A 162 16.95 -6.99 10.23
C LYS A 162 15.47 -7.32 10.05
N ALA A 163 15.05 -7.66 8.81
CA ALA A 163 13.67 -8.04 8.54
C ALA A 163 13.25 -9.30 9.34
N PHE A 164 14.10 -10.31 9.41
CA PHE A 164 13.81 -11.58 10.10
C PHE A 164 13.98 -11.53 11.61
N VAL A 165 14.87 -10.69 12.13
CA VAL A 165 15.18 -10.63 13.56
C VAL A 165 14.44 -9.48 14.25
N LEU A 166 14.43 -8.29 13.65
CA LEU A 166 13.85 -7.07 14.23
C LEU A 166 12.51 -6.68 13.62
N GLY A 167 12.11 -7.32 12.50
CA GLY A 167 10.90 -6.99 11.78
C GLY A 167 10.98 -5.72 10.93
N SER A 168 12.17 -5.14 10.75
CA SER A 168 12.42 -3.94 9.94
C SER A 168 12.79 -4.32 8.50
N LYS A 169 12.05 -3.79 7.54
CA LYS A 169 12.27 -4.02 6.09
C LYS A 169 12.91 -2.81 5.39
N ASN A 170 13.22 -1.76 6.15
CA ASN A 170 13.56 -0.45 5.59
C ASN A 170 14.89 -0.44 4.83
N GLU A 171 15.73 -1.46 5.05
CA GLU A 171 17.06 -1.57 4.44
C GLU A 171 17.10 -2.60 3.28
N ILE A 172 15.98 -3.22 2.94
CA ILE A 172 15.86 -4.00 1.69
C ILE A 172 15.73 -2.99 0.54
N ASP A 173 16.49 -3.18 -0.52
CA ASP A 173 16.43 -2.34 -1.72
C ASP A 173 15.00 -2.16 -2.22
N GLU A 174 14.61 -0.92 -2.53
CA GLU A 174 13.22 -0.58 -2.87
C GLU A 174 12.76 -1.25 -4.18
N ASP A 175 13.63 -1.35 -5.18
CA ASP A 175 13.27 -1.96 -6.46
C ASP A 175 13.13 -3.47 -6.31
N ILE A 176 14.02 -4.10 -5.55
CA ILE A 176 13.87 -5.52 -5.18
C ILE A 176 12.60 -5.72 -4.37
N PHE A 177 12.31 -4.86 -3.41
CA PHE A 177 11.09 -4.97 -2.60
C PHE A 177 9.81 -4.79 -3.44
N LYS A 178 9.81 -3.94 -4.47
CA LYS A 178 8.73 -3.85 -5.49
C LYS A 178 8.52 -5.18 -6.22
N THR A 179 9.60 -5.91 -6.55
CA THR A 179 9.46 -7.26 -7.16
C THR A 179 8.75 -8.23 -6.21
N TYR A 180 9.05 -8.17 -4.91
CA TYR A 180 8.37 -8.99 -3.89
C TYR A 180 6.89 -8.63 -3.76
N GLN A 181 6.55 -7.35 -3.84
CA GLN A 181 5.13 -6.90 -3.86
C GLN A 181 4.40 -7.45 -5.09
N ASN A 182 5.01 -7.31 -6.27
CA ASN A 182 4.45 -7.80 -7.53
C ASN A 182 4.20 -9.31 -7.53
N ASN A 183 5.05 -10.07 -6.85
CA ASN A 183 4.97 -11.53 -6.72
C ASN A 183 4.11 -11.99 -5.54
N GLY A 184 3.60 -11.06 -4.69
CA GLY A 184 2.79 -11.39 -3.52
C GLY A 184 3.54 -12.10 -2.39
N ILE A 185 4.87 -11.97 -2.32
CA ILE A 185 5.74 -12.66 -1.35
C ILE A 185 6.26 -11.77 -0.23
N THR A 186 5.83 -10.52 -0.13
CA THR A 186 6.24 -9.59 0.93
C THR A 186 5.97 -10.10 2.35
N HIS A 187 5.01 -11.02 2.49
CA HIS A 187 4.67 -11.64 3.77
C HIS A 187 5.80 -12.53 4.32
N LEU A 188 6.75 -12.96 3.50
CA LEU A 188 7.92 -13.75 3.91
C LEU A 188 8.94 -12.90 4.67
N PHE A 189 9.02 -11.59 4.37
CA PHE A 189 9.92 -10.63 5.03
C PHE A 189 9.23 -9.90 6.19
N ALA A 190 7.95 -10.18 6.43
CA ALA A 190 7.28 -9.83 7.66
C ALA A 190 7.36 -11.03 8.61
N ILE A 191 7.69 -10.78 9.88
CA ILE A 191 7.66 -11.86 10.87
C ILE A 191 6.24 -12.42 10.92
N SER A 192 6.12 -13.70 10.55
CA SER A 192 4.85 -14.38 10.37
C SER A 192 4.66 -15.52 11.37
N GLY A 193 3.44 -16.06 11.42
CA GLY A 193 3.15 -17.26 12.21
C GLY A 193 4.04 -18.47 11.85
N MET A 194 4.54 -18.54 10.61
CA MET A 194 5.49 -19.58 10.19
C MET A 194 6.83 -19.45 10.94
N HIS A 195 7.39 -18.26 11.01
CA HIS A 195 8.64 -17.98 11.75
C HIS A 195 8.47 -18.31 13.24
N ILE A 196 7.36 -17.89 13.86
CA ILE A 196 7.04 -18.21 15.25
C ILE A 196 6.92 -19.72 15.46
N SER A 197 6.25 -20.42 14.53
CA SER A 197 6.10 -21.88 14.61
C SER A 197 7.44 -22.59 14.47
N LEU A 198 8.31 -22.14 13.56
CA LEU A 198 9.65 -22.71 13.37
C LEU A 198 10.50 -22.52 14.63
N PHE A 199 10.56 -21.30 15.16
CA PHE A 199 11.25 -21.01 16.42
C PHE A 199 10.75 -21.87 17.57
N SER A 200 9.42 -21.91 17.74
CA SER A 200 8.82 -22.72 18.80
C SER A 200 9.14 -24.20 18.65
N SER A 201 9.18 -24.72 17.41
CA SER A 201 9.50 -26.12 17.13
C SER A 201 10.96 -26.45 17.40
N ILE A 202 11.88 -25.57 16.97
CA ILE A 202 13.32 -25.73 17.25
C ILE A 202 13.57 -25.68 18.77
N LEU A 203 13.00 -24.69 19.45
CA LEU A 203 13.17 -24.55 20.90
C LEU A 203 12.56 -25.74 21.65
N LEU A 204 11.37 -26.20 21.25
CA LEU A 204 10.75 -27.38 21.81
C LEU A 204 11.62 -28.64 21.63
N PHE A 205 12.19 -28.81 20.43
CA PHE A 205 13.11 -29.91 20.13
C PHE A 205 14.34 -29.88 21.05
N LEU A 206 14.97 -28.72 21.19
CA LEU A 206 16.14 -28.55 22.07
C LEU A 206 15.78 -28.82 23.54
N LEU A 207 14.65 -28.28 24.04
CA LEU A 207 14.21 -28.50 25.42
C LEU A 207 13.86 -29.98 25.70
N LYS A 208 13.32 -30.67 24.70
CA LYS A 208 13.09 -32.14 24.82
C LYS A 208 14.37 -32.93 24.80
N LYS A 209 15.40 -32.49 24.07
CA LYS A 209 16.70 -33.15 24.04
C LYS A 209 17.40 -33.11 25.43
N ILE A 210 17.12 -32.07 26.22
CA ILE A 210 17.53 -31.99 27.65
C ILE A 210 16.49 -32.57 28.61
N HIS A 211 15.59 -33.44 28.11
CA HIS A 211 14.60 -34.22 28.87
C HIS A 211 13.52 -33.43 29.61
N LEU A 212 13.27 -32.15 29.23
CA LEU A 212 12.16 -31.38 29.80
C LEU A 212 10.81 -31.91 29.32
N LYS A 213 9.88 -32.08 30.25
CA LYS A 213 8.50 -32.47 29.97
C LYS A 213 7.74 -31.33 29.33
N ASP A 214 6.66 -31.62 28.57
CA ASP A 214 5.77 -30.62 27.93
C ASP A 214 5.36 -29.50 28.91
N ASN A 215 4.99 -29.85 30.14
CA ASN A 215 4.56 -28.91 31.18
C ASN A 215 5.64 -27.89 31.59
N GLN A 216 6.92 -28.19 31.37
CA GLN A 216 8.07 -27.32 31.66
C GLN A 216 8.51 -26.59 30.39
N ALA A 217 8.51 -27.27 29.25
CA ALA A 217 8.96 -26.72 27.98
C ALA A 217 8.06 -25.60 27.46
N TYR A 218 6.73 -25.77 27.48
CA TYR A 218 5.82 -24.75 26.95
C TYR A 218 5.87 -23.39 27.67
N PRO A 219 5.93 -23.30 29.01
CA PRO A 219 6.14 -22.01 29.68
C PRO A 219 7.43 -21.28 29.26
N ILE A 220 8.52 -22.02 29.04
CA ILE A 220 9.80 -21.44 28.54
C ILE A 220 9.62 -20.89 27.13
N ILE A 221 8.95 -21.66 26.25
CA ILE A 221 8.62 -21.21 24.89
C ILE A 221 7.75 -19.94 24.92
N LEU A 222 6.74 -19.91 25.78
CA LEU A 222 5.84 -18.75 25.91
C LEU A 222 6.59 -17.51 26.43
N LEU A 223 7.51 -17.68 27.40
CA LEU A 223 8.34 -16.59 27.89
C LEU A 223 9.26 -16.06 26.78
N PHE A 224 9.90 -16.96 26.02
CA PHE A 224 10.72 -16.60 24.87
C PHE A 224 9.91 -15.85 23.80
N LEU A 225 8.73 -16.36 23.43
CA LEU A 225 7.86 -15.73 22.45
C LEU A 225 7.35 -14.36 22.92
N LEU A 226 7.10 -14.21 24.22
CA LEU A 226 6.75 -12.91 24.81
C LEU A 226 7.90 -11.92 24.64
N GLY A 227 9.13 -12.30 25.03
CA GLY A 227 10.32 -11.48 24.83
C GLY A 227 10.54 -11.11 23.35
N TYR A 228 10.34 -12.07 22.45
CA TYR A 228 10.41 -11.83 21.02
C TYR A 228 9.31 -10.87 20.51
N THR A 229 8.10 -10.96 21.07
CA THR A 229 7.00 -10.02 20.75
C THR A 229 7.36 -8.58 21.13
N PHE A 230 8.04 -8.39 22.26
CA PHE A 230 8.62 -7.11 22.63
C PHE A 230 9.70 -6.66 21.63
N LEU A 231 10.65 -7.55 21.28
CA LEU A 231 11.75 -7.23 20.37
C LEU A 231 11.27 -6.68 19.02
N VAL A 232 10.20 -7.26 18.49
CA VAL A 232 9.60 -6.84 17.20
C VAL A 232 8.49 -5.78 17.34
N SER A 233 8.46 -5.08 18.48
CA SER A 233 7.55 -3.95 18.75
C SER A 233 6.06 -4.28 18.53
N PHE A 234 5.61 -5.45 19.00
CA PHE A 234 4.21 -5.90 18.96
C PHE A 234 3.56 -5.90 17.58
N THR A 235 4.29 -6.30 16.54
CA THR A 235 3.70 -6.44 15.22
C THR A 235 2.46 -7.35 15.25
N ALA A 236 1.40 -6.98 14.53
CA ALA A 236 0.09 -7.63 14.58
C ALA A 236 0.15 -9.15 14.33
N SER A 237 1.00 -9.61 13.40
CA SER A 237 1.18 -11.03 13.07
C SER A 237 1.81 -11.82 14.21
N VAL A 238 2.78 -11.22 14.92
CA VAL A 238 3.47 -11.87 16.06
C VAL A 238 2.55 -11.93 17.27
N VAL A 239 1.87 -10.82 17.59
CA VAL A 239 0.87 -10.77 18.67
C VAL A 239 -0.19 -11.86 18.47
N ARG A 240 -0.69 -12.01 17.23
CA ARG A 240 -1.68 -13.05 16.91
C ARG A 240 -1.11 -14.46 17.11
N ALA A 241 0.09 -14.72 16.61
CA ALA A 241 0.73 -16.04 16.74
C ALA A 241 1.02 -16.38 18.21
N PHE A 242 1.57 -15.45 18.98
CA PHE A 242 1.78 -15.61 20.42
C PHE A 242 0.49 -15.90 21.17
N THR A 243 -0.56 -15.08 20.93
CA THR A 243 -1.86 -15.24 21.60
C THR A 243 -2.47 -16.61 21.28
N LEU A 244 -2.36 -17.07 20.03
CA LEU A 244 -2.85 -18.38 19.63
C LEU A 244 -2.10 -19.51 20.36
N VAL A 245 -0.78 -19.46 20.38
CA VAL A 245 0.06 -20.47 21.07
C VAL A 245 -0.28 -20.50 22.58
N LEU A 246 -0.40 -19.32 23.20
CA LEU A 246 -0.81 -19.19 24.61
C LEU A 246 -2.17 -19.85 24.88
N LEU A 247 -3.18 -19.52 24.08
CA LEU A 247 -4.53 -20.06 24.28
C LEU A 247 -4.61 -21.56 23.97
N LEU A 248 -3.87 -22.07 23.00
CA LEU A 248 -3.74 -23.51 22.74
C LEU A 248 -3.10 -24.24 23.92
N TYR A 249 -2.03 -23.68 24.50
CA TYR A 249 -1.41 -24.22 25.70
C TYR A 249 -2.39 -24.24 26.89
N LEU A 250 -3.09 -23.12 27.14
CA LEU A 250 -4.09 -23.02 28.22
C LEU A 250 -5.24 -24.00 28.02
N ASN A 251 -5.74 -24.17 26.78
CA ASN A 251 -6.78 -25.15 26.46
C ASN A 251 -6.34 -26.57 26.80
N LYS A 252 -5.09 -26.95 26.47
CA LYS A 252 -4.52 -28.26 26.80
C LYS A 252 -4.32 -28.40 28.32
N ARG A 253 -3.73 -27.40 28.96
CA ARG A 253 -3.38 -27.41 30.39
C ARG A 253 -4.59 -27.46 31.29
N LEU A 254 -5.63 -26.68 30.96
CA LEU A 254 -6.87 -26.58 31.72
C LEU A 254 -7.93 -27.59 31.25
N LYS A 255 -7.61 -28.44 30.26
CA LYS A 255 -8.50 -29.45 29.68
C LYS A 255 -9.87 -28.87 29.30
N LEU A 256 -9.89 -27.66 28.66
CA LEU A 256 -11.14 -26.96 28.32
C LEU A 256 -11.93 -27.67 27.21
N GLY A 257 -11.28 -28.39 26.30
CA GLY A 257 -11.91 -29.14 25.22
C GLY A 257 -12.44 -28.30 24.07
N ALA A 258 -11.98 -27.07 23.92
CA ALA A 258 -12.36 -26.23 22.79
C ALA A 258 -11.60 -26.63 21.50
N THR A 259 -12.27 -26.55 20.35
CA THR A 259 -11.68 -26.82 19.05
C THR A 259 -10.65 -25.74 18.68
N THR A 260 -9.66 -26.09 17.83
CA THR A 260 -8.63 -25.15 17.36
C THR A 260 -9.26 -23.93 16.70
N THR A 261 -10.31 -24.10 15.88
CA THR A 261 -11.04 -22.98 15.24
C THR A 261 -11.64 -22.03 16.29
N ARG A 262 -12.23 -22.58 17.37
CA ARG A 262 -12.82 -21.76 18.44
C ARG A 262 -11.74 -21.00 19.22
N ILE A 263 -10.62 -21.65 19.51
CA ILE A 263 -9.47 -21.01 20.17
C ILE A 263 -8.90 -19.89 19.32
N PHE A 264 -8.79 -20.10 18.00
CA PHE A 264 -8.33 -19.08 17.08
C PHE A 264 -9.25 -17.84 17.11
N ILE A 265 -10.58 -18.05 17.10
CA ILE A 265 -11.53 -16.93 17.19
C ILE A 265 -11.40 -16.21 18.55
N TYR A 266 -11.24 -16.95 19.66
CA TYR A 266 -10.95 -16.34 20.96
C TYR A 266 -9.66 -15.53 20.96
N ALA A 267 -8.62 -15.97 20.24
CA ALA A 267 -7.38 -15.19 20.09
C ALA A 267 -7.64 -13.85 19.37
N ILE A 268 -8.40 -13.87 18.27
CA ILE A 268 -8.78 -12.63 17.54
C ILE A 268 -9.62 -11.71 18.44
N VAL A 269 -10.61 -12.26 19.14
CA VAL A 269 -11.47 -11.53 20.07
C VAL A 269 -10.63 -10.85 21.18
N LEU A 270 -9.69 -11.58 21.78
CA LEU A 270 -8.80 -11.03 22.82
C LEU A 270 -7.92 -9.90 22.28
N ILE A 271 -7.36 -10.09 21.09
CA ILE A 271 -6.53 -9.06 20.44
C ILE A 271 -7.33 -7.78 20.15
N LEU A 272 -8.56 -7.91 19.64
CA LEU A 272 -9.43 -6.77 19.35
C LEU A 272 -9.94 -6.08 20.62
N LEU A 273 -10.11 -6.80 21.72
CA LEU A 273 -10.40 -6.20 23.04
C LEU A 273 -9.22 -5.37 23.56
N LEU A 274 -7.98 -5.82 23.36
CA LEU A 274 -6.77 -5.11 23.77
C LEU A 274 -6.47 -3.93 22.86
N ASN A 275 -6.65 -4.10 21.55
CA ASN A 275 -6.43 -3.05 20.56
C ASN A 275 -7.40 -3.17 19.37
N PRO A 276 -8.57 -2.51 19.43
CA PRO A 276 -9.59 -2.56 18.37
C PRO A 276 -9.09 -1.99 17.03
N PHE A 277 -8.08 -1.12 17.04
CA PHE A 277 -7.53 -0.52 15.83
C PHE A 277 -6.78 -1.49 14.92
N PHE A 278 -6.45 -2.70 15.41
CA PHE A 278 -5.89 -3.74 14.55
C PHE A 278 -6.82 -4.14 13.38
N ILE A 279 -8.12 -3.89 13.49
CA ILE A 279 -9.06 -4.12 12.36
C ILE A 279 -8.75 -3.22 11.14
N LEU A 280 -8.05 -2.11 11.33
CA LEU A 280 -7.59 -1.23 10.25
C LEU A 280 -6.22 -1.65 9.68
N ASP A 281 -5.48 -2.54 10.36
CA ASP A 281 -4.17 -3.01 9.92
C ASP A 281 -4.33 -4.12 8.87
N ILE A 282 -3.87 -3.84 7.66
CA ILE A 282 -3.95 -4.78 6.53
C ILE A 282 -3.17 -6.06 6.81
N GLY A 283 -2.03 -5.97 7.49
CA GLY A 283 -1.21 -7.13 7.88
C GLY A 283 -1.95 -8.04 8.87
N PHE A 284 -2.68 -7.45 9.83
CA PHE A 284 -3.56 -8.20 10.73
C PHE A 284 -4.67 -8.92 9.98
N LEU A 285 -5.33 -8.25 9.03
CA LEU A 285 -6.39 -8.85 8.23
C LEU A 285 -5.88 -10.02 7.39
N TYR A 286 -4.76 -9.85 6.66
CA TYR A 286 -4.13 -10.93 5.91
C TYR A 286 -3.79 -12.12 6.79
N SER A 287 -3.07 -11.86 7.87
CA SER A 287 -2.61 -12.89 8.81
C SER A 287 -3.78 -13.63 9.46
N SER A 288 -4.85 -12.92 9.82
CA SER A 288 -6.02 -13.50 10.48
C SER A 288 -6.87 -14.32 9.53
N LEU A 289 -7.23 -13.78 8.36
CA LEU A 289 -8.11 -14.48 7.43
C LEU A 289 -7.43 -15.68 6.76
N THR A 290 -6.15 -15.55 6.36
CA THR A 290 -5.43 -16.71 5.81
C THR A 290 -5.26 -17.83 6.83
N SER A 291 -4.89 -17.52 8.08
CA SER A 291 -4.79 -18.53 9.14
C SER A 291 -6.14 -19.15 9.48
N PHE A 292 -7.23 -18.35 9.49
CA PHE A 292 -8.58 -18.87 9.68
C PHE A 292 -8.94 -19.90 8.60
N GLY A 293 -8.67 -19.58 7.33
CA GLY A 293 -8.89 -20.50 6.22
C GLY A 293 -8.10 -21.81 6.35
N LEU A 294 -6.82 -21.72 6.69
CA LEU A 294 -5.95 -22.90 6.88
C LEU A 294 -6.42 -23.79 8.04
N ILE A 295 -6.87 -23.19 9.15
CA ILE A 295 -7.40 -23.92 10.31
C ILE A 295 -8.76 -24.54 9.97
N LEU A 296 -9.65 -23.79 9.33
CA LEU A 296 -11.01 -24.22 9.00
C LEU A 296 -11.00 -25.41 8.02
N PHE A 297 -10.06 -25.40 7.06
CA PHE A 297 -9.94 -26.45 6.04
C PHE A 297 -8.70 -27.33 6.20
N SER A 298 -8.26 -27.50 7.46
CA SER A 298 -7.08 -28.31 7.79
C SER A 298 -7.15 -29.76 7.26
N ASP A 299 -8.33 -30.34 7.18
CA ASP A 299 -8.50 -31.70 6.61
C ASP A 299 -8.19 -31.77 5.11
N TYR A 300 -8.48 -30.70 4.36
CA TYR A 300 -8.11 -30.60 2.94
C TYR A 300 -6.59 -30.53 2.72
N LEU A 301 -5.85 -30.03 3.70
CA LEU A 301 -4.39 -29.91 3.64
C LEU A 301 -3.67 -31.24 3.81
N LYS A 302 -4.32 -32.26 4.39
CA LYS A 302 -3.71 -33.58 4.65
C LYS A 302 -3.39 -34.28 3.34
N THR A 303 -2.12 -34.53 3.07
CA THR A 303 -1.60 -35.30 1.93
C THR A 303 -0.17 -35.73 2.21
N SER A 304 0.24 -36.86 1.66
CA SER A 304 1.64 -37.35 1.72
C SER A 304 2.57 -36.62 0.75
N ASN A 305 2.02 -36.05 -0.32
CA ASN A 305 2.80 -35.33 -1.31
C ASN A 305 3.07 -33.90 -0.86
N LYS A 306 4.34 -33.56 -0.59
CA LYS A 306 4.77 -32.24 -0.10
C LYS A 306 4.45 -31.10 -1.07
N VAL A 307 4.61 -31.32 -2.38
CA VAL A 307 4.30 -30.31 -3.41
C VAL A 307 2.80 -30.02 -3.44
N LEU A 308 1.97 -31.09 -3.38
CA LEU A 308 0.53 -30.94 -3.31
C LEU A 308 0.08 -30.24 -2.02
N ALA A 309 0.76 -30.50 -0.90
CA ALA A 309 0.50 -29.78 0.36
C ALA A 309 0.77 -28.28 0.21
N LEU A 310 1.91 -27.88 -0.36
CA LEU A 310 2.24 -26.48 -0.63
C LEU A 310 1.23 -25.82 -1.59
N LEU A 311 0.83 -26.52 -2.66
CA LEU A 311 -0.21 -26.04 -3.57
C LEU A 311 -1.54 -25.78 -2.84
N ARG A 312 -1.99 -26.72 -2.00
CA ARG A 312 -3.24 -26.59 -1.22
C ARG A 312 -3.17 -25.45 -0.22
N VAL A 313 -2.04 -25.28 0.49
CA VAL A 313 -1.81 -24.17 1.41
C VAL A 313 -1.85 -22.84 0.65
N SER A 314 -1.13 -22.73 -0.47
CA SER A 314 -1.10 -21.51 -1.31
C SER A 314 -2.48 -21.19 -1.87
N LEU A 315 -3.25 -22.19 -2.29
CA LEU A 315 -4.61 -22.00 -2.80
C LEU A 315 -5.56 -21.45 -1.71
N ILE A 316 -5.55 -22.06 -0.51
CA ILE A 316 -6.39 -21.55 0.60
C ILE A 316 -5.96 -20.15 1.00
N ALA A 317 -4.65 -19.90 1.12
CA ALA A 317 -4.13 -18.57 1.45
C ALA A 317 -4.56 -17.53 0.41
N LEU A 318 -4.47 -17.86 -0.89
CA LEU A 318 -4.96 -17.03 -1.99
C LEU A 318 -6.45 -16.73 -1.84
N LEU A 319 -7.28 -17.77 -1.70
CA LEU A 319 -8.73 -17.61 -1.64
C LEU A 319 -9.15 -16.73 -0.46
N PHE A 320 -8.48 -16.87 0.70
CA PHE A 320 -8.82 -16.06 1.87
C PHE A 320 -8.22 -14.64 1.85
N SER A 321 -7.12 -14.42 1.14
CA SER A 321 -6.50 -13.10 0.99
C SER A 321 -7.09 -12.28 -0.16
N LEU A 322 -7.71 -12.92 -1.17
CA LEU A 322 -8.14 -12.27 -2.40
C LEU A 322 -9.03 -11.02 -2.18
N PRO A 323 -10.10 -11.03 -1.37
CA PRO A 323 -10.90 -9.83 -1.16
C PRO A 323 -10.12 -8.69 -0.50
N ILE A 324 -9.17 -8.99 0.40
CA ILE A 324 -8.32 -7.96 1.00
C ILE A 324 -7.40 -7.36 -0.08
N THR A 325 -6.76 -8.21 -0.89
CA THR A 325 -5.87 -7.78 -1.97
C THR A 325 -6.62 -6.88 -2.95
N ILE A 326 -7.78 -7.32 -3.42
CA ILE A 326 -8.60 -6.55 -4.37
C ILE A 326 -9.06 -5.22 -3.77
N ASN A 327 -9.45 -5.18 -2.50
CA ASN A 327 -9.96 -3.94 -1.89
C ASN A 327 -8.87 -2.93 -1.49
N ASN A 328 -7.59 -3.32 -1.54
CA ASN A 328 -6.47 -2.43 -1.22
C ASN A 328 -5.54 -2.14 -2.41
N PHE A 329 -5.42 -3.09 -3.36
CA PHE A 329 -4.47 -2.97 -4.49
C PHE A 329 -5.16 -3.06 -5.86
N TYR A 330 -6.43 -3.52 -5.93
CA TYR A 330 -7.26 -3.58 -7.14
C TYR A 330 -6.69 -4.44 -8.26
N GLU A 331 -5.68 -5.24 -7.96
CA GLU A 331 -5.08 -6.20 -8.87
C GLU A 331 -4.66 -7.46 -8.12
N TYR A 332 -4.59 -8.55 -8.84
CA TYR A 332 -4.06 -9.81 -8.34
C TYR A 332 -3.17 -10.47 -9.40
N ASN A 333 -1.98 -10.90 -8.99
CA ASN A 333 -1.06 -11.66 -9.83
C ASN A 333 -1.19 -13.16 -9.52
N PHE A 334 -1.78 -13.95 -10.42
CA PHE A 334 -1.92 -15.40 -10.23
C PHE A 334 -0.59 -16.15 -10.26
N LEU A 335 0.47 -15.52 -10.79
CA LEU A 335 1.82 -16.08 -10.74
C LEU A 335 2.35 -16.19 -9.30
N SER A 336 1.73 -15.48 -8.35
CA SER A 336 2.07 -15.58 -6.93
C SER A 336 1.94 -17.00 -6.36
N ILE A 337 1.08 -17.86 -6.95
CA ILE A 337 0.98 -19.27 -6.55
C ILE A 337 2.31 -19.99 -6.85
N LEU A 338 2.82 -19.82 -8.07
CA LEU A 338 4.10 -20.40 -8.48
C LEU A 338 5.27 -19.80 -7.69
N ALA A 339 5.26 -18.47 -7.50
CA ALA A 339 6.25 -17.78 -6.68
C ALA A 339 6.28 -18.37 -5.26
N ASN A 340 5.13 -18.59 -4.64
CA ASN A 340 5.06 -19.19 -3.30
C ASN A 340 5.60 -20.64 -3.26
N ILE A 341 5.36 -21.45 -4.28
CA ILE A 341 5.87 -22.83 -4.32
C ILE A 341 7.39 -22.86 -4.38
N LEU A 342 8.01 -21.92 -5.10
CA LEU A 342 9.47 -21.85 -5.27
C LEU A 342 10.14 -21.11 -4.09
N ILE A 343 9.60 -19.95 -3.71
CA ILE A 343 10.27 -19.01 -2.82
C ILE A 343 9.98 -19.33 -1.34
N VAL A 344 8.77 -19.79 -0.99
CA VAL A 344 8.46 -20.11 0.41
C VAL A 344 9.41 -21.18 0.99
N PRO A 345 9.66 -22.32 0.34
CA PRO A 345 10.65 -23.28 0.83
C PRO A 345 12.05 -22.69 0.92
N LEU A 346 12.50 -21.96 -0.11
CA LEU A 346 13.82 -21.33 -0.14
C LEU A 346 14.02 -20.40 1.05
N VAL A 347 13.06 -19.51 1.29
CA VAL A 347 13.13 -18.56 2.41
C VAL A 347 13.00 -19.27 3.76
N SER A 348 12.00 -20.15 3.91
CA SER A 348 11.69 -20.73 5.23
C SER A 348 12.68 -21.79 5.70
N THR A 349 13.26 -22.57 4.77
CA THR A 349 14.15 -23.69 5.15
C THR A 349 15.62 -23.39 5.00
N ILE A 350 15.99 -22.38 4.19
CA ILE A 350 17.39 -22.04 3.91
C ILE A 350 17.70 -20.63 4.39
N ILE A 351 17.12 -19.60 3.78
CA ILE A 351 17.53 -18.20 3.99
C ILE A 351 17.27 -17.76 5.44
N TYR A 352 16.08 -18.03 5.96
CA TYR A 352 15.73 -17.65 7.33
C TYR A 352 16.61 -18.31 8.41
N PRO A 353 16.78 -19.66 8.44
CA PRO A 353 17.69 -20.29 9.37
C PRO A 353 19.14 -19.83 9.18
N LEU A 354 19.60 -19.68 7.95
CA LEU A 354 20.94 -19.23 7.63
C LEU A 354 21.18 -17.78 8.08
N SER A 355 20.18 -16.90 7.96
CA SER A 355 20.25 -15.53 8.50
C SER A 355 20.48 -15.51 10.01
N LEU A 356 19.82 -16.41 10.74
CA LEU A 356 20.03 -16.54 12.19
C LEU A 356 21.40 -17.11 12.54
N ILE A 357 21.90 -18.09 11.75
CA ILE A 357 23.24 -18.64 11.91
C ILE A 357 24.28 -17.58 11.59
N THR A 358 24.12 -16.80 10.53
CA THR A 358 25.02 -15.73 10.13
C THR A 358 25.10 -14.63 11.19
N LEU A 359 24.00 -14.32 11.87
CA LEU A 359 24.00 -13.37 12.98
C LEU A 359 24.96 -13.78 14.11
N ILE A 360 25.03 -15.08 14.41
CA ILE A 360 25.90 -15.63 15.43
C ILE A 360 27.33 -15.82 14.89
N PHE A 361 27.44 -16.37 13.68
CA PHE A 361 28.66 -16.74 13.00
C PHE A 361 28.78 -16.03 11.63
N PRO A 362 29.32 -14.81 11.56
CA PRO A 362 29.37 -13.99 10.32
C PRO A 362 30.08 -14.66 9.14
N PHE A 363 30.97 -15.63 9.37
CA PHE A 363 31.64 -16.34 8.28
C PHE A 363 30.70 -17.14 7.36
N PHE A 364 29.42 -17.34 7.75
CA PHE A 364 28.40 -17.92 6.86
C PHE A 364 27.79 -16.90 5.88
N HIS A 365 28.14 -15.61 6.00
CA HIS A 365 27.60 -14.55 5.16
C HIS A 365 27.74 -14.82 3.64
N PRO A 366 28.88 -15.31 3.10
CA PRO A 366 28.96 -15.59 1.66
C PRO A 366 27.94 -16.61 1.18
N ILE A 367 27.60 -17.60 2.01
CA ILE A 367 26.59 -18.62 1.69
C ILE A 367 25.18 -17.96 1.73
N LEU A 368 24.92 -17.12 2.73
CA LEU A 368 23.67 -16.37 2.79
C LEU A 368 23.49 -15.49 1.55
N LYS A 369 24.50 -14.72 1.19
CA LYS A 369 24.52 -13.84 0.01
C LYS A 369 24.21 -14.59 -1.28
N PHE A 370 24.78 -15.78 -1.46
CA PHE A 370 24.49 -16.64 -2.61
C PHE A 370 22.99 -16.99 -2.70
N PHE A 371 22.35 -17.38 -1.58
CA PHE A 371 20.92 -17.72 -1.60
C PHE A 371 20.02 -16.48 -1.71
N LEU A 372 20.45 -15.32 -1.21
CA LEU A 372 19.76 -14.04 -1.43
C LEU A 372 19.77 -13.65 -2.91
N MET A 373 20.91 -13.76 -3.57
CA MET A 373 21.02 -13.52 -5.02
C MET A 373 20.09 -14.43 -5.84
N ILE A 374 19.97 -15.72 -5.48
CA ILE A 374 19.01 -16.63 -6.11
C ILE A 374 17.58 -16.14 -5.90
N LEU A 375 17.22 -15.74 -4.68
CA LEU A 375 15.91 -15.23 -4.34
C LEU A 375 15.55 -13.97 -5.15
N GLU A 376 16.45 -12.99 -5.21
CA GLU A 376 16.28 -11.74 -5.94
C GLU A 376 16.15 -11.99 -7.44
N THR A 377 17.00 -12.86 -8.01
CA THR A 377 16.95 -13.23 -9.42
C THR A 377 15.62 -13.89 -9.77
N ILE A 378 15.18 -14.89 -9.00
CA ILE A 378 13.89 -15.56 -9.22
C ILE A 378 12.75 -14.53 -9.12
N SER A 379 12.78 -13.68 -8.12
CA SER A 379 11.74 -12.67 -7.92
C SER A 379 11.69 -11.68 -9.08
N THR A 380 12.84 -11.21 -9.57
CA THR A 380 12.92 -10.27 -10.69
C THR A 380 12.38 -10.90 -11.97
N ILE A 381 12.76 -12.15 -12.28
CA ILE A 381 12.25 -12.89 -13.45
C ILE A 381 10.73 -13.05 -13.35
N LEU A 382 10.20 -13.48 -12.21
CA LEU A 382 8.76 -13.68 -12.05
C LEU A 382 7.99 -12.37 -12.11
N SER A 383 8.56 -11.27 -11.60
CA SER A 383 7.88 -9.97 -11.60
C SER A 383 7.79 -9.33 -12.98
N SER A 384 8.70 -9.68 -13.90
CA SER A 384 8.68 -9.23 -15.30
C SER A 384 7.53 -9.83 -16.11
N ILE A 385 6.94 -10.94 -15.64
CA ILE A 385 5.83 -11.63 -16.31
C ILE A 385 4.51 -10.97 -15.88
N THR A 386 3.97 -10.09 -16.71
CA THR A 386 2.78 -9.28 -16.38
C THR A 386 1.45 -9.89 -16.84
N TRP A 387 1.46 -10.95 -17.65
CA TRP A 387 0.25 -11.52 -18.29
C TRP A 387 -0.74 -12.13 -17.31
N PHE A 388 -0.28 -12.56 -16.15
CA PHE A 388 -1.11 -13.18 -15.11
C PHE A 388 -1.68 -12.18 -14.10
N LYS A 389 -1.49 -10.86 -14.33
CA LYS A 389 -2.08 -9.82 -13.51
C LYS A 389 -3.51 -9.52 -13.99
N ILE A 390 -4.46 -9.66 -13.08
CA ILE A 390 -5.87 -9.32 -13.34
C ILE A 390 -6.24 -8.12 -12.46
N ILE A 391 -6.79 -7.09 -13.11
CA ILE A 391 -7.38 -5.95 -12.42
C ILE A 391 -8.84 -6.29 -12.10
N LEU A 392 -9.20 -6.12 -10.84
CA LEU A 392 -10.55 -6.27 -10.33
C LEU A 392 -10.91 -5.01 -9.54
N PRO A 393 -12.09 -4.42 -9.79
CA PRO A 393 -12.51 -3.23 -9.07
C PRO A 393 -12.79 -3.52 -7.60
N LYS A 394 -12.86 -2.46 -6.80
CA LYS A 394 -13.18 -2.56 -5.37
C LYS A 394 -14.47 -3.34 -5.13
N MET A 395 -14.38 -4.43 -4.37
CA MET A 395 -15.53 -5.26 -4.07
C MET A 395 -16.42 -4.62 -2.99
N PRO A 396 -17.73 -4.45 -3.22
CA PRO A 396 -18.65 -4.03 -2.18
C PRO A 396 -18.80 -5.12 -1.09
N TRP A 397 -19.18 -4.72 0.12
CA TRP A 397 -19.22 -5.61 1.28
C TRP A 397 -20.10 -6.86 1.09
N PHE A 398 -21.25 -6.73 0.38
CA PHE A 398 -22.14 -7.87 0.12
C PHE A 398 -21.49 -8.90 -0.82
N LEU A 399 -20.68 -8.45 -1.80
CA LEU A 399 -19.93 -9.34 -2.69
C LEU A 399 -18.83 -10.08 -1.90
N VAL A 400 -18.16 -9.42 -0.96
CA VAL A 400 -17.17 -10.05 -0.09
C VAL A 400 -17.80 -11.14 0.79
N ILE A 401 -18.98 -10.87 1.36
CA ILE A 401 -19.72 -11.86 2.15
C ILE A 401 -20.13 -13.06 1.28
N SER A 402 -20.74 -12.80 0.11
CA SER A 402 -21.13 -13.85 -0.82
C SER A 402 -19.95 -14.69 -1.28
N TYR A 403 -18.80 -14.06 -1.54
CA TYR A 403 -17.55 -14.72 -1.89
C TYR A 403 -17.12 -15.73 -0.82
N TYR A 404 -16.99 -15.30 0.45
CA TYR A 404 -16.56 -16.21 1.53
C TYR A 404 -17.60 -17.30 1.81
N PHE A 405 -18.90 -17.01 1.66
CA PHE A 405 -19.94 -18.01 1.81
C PHE A 405 -19.84 -19.10 0.72
N ILE A 406 -19.62 -18.71 -0.54
CA ILE A 406 -19.44 -19.68 -1.63
C ILE A 406 -18.17 -20.50 -1.41
N ILE A 407 -17.04 -19.87 -1.00
CA ILE A 407 -15.81 -20.59 -0.64
C ILE A 407 -16.07 -21.64 0.44
N TYR A 408 -16.77 -21.27 1.51
CA TYR A 408 -17.15 -22.23 2.56
C TYR A 408 -17.94 -23.42 2.00
N LEU A 409 -18.93 -23.15 1.13
CA LEU A 409 -19.73 -24.21 0.50
C LEU A 409 -18.90 -25.10 -0.44
N ILE A 410 -17.95 -24.54 -1.21
CA ILE A 410 -17.05 -25.32 -2.08
C ILE A 410 -16.31 -26.38 -1.28
N PHE A 411 -15.66 -25.97 -0.19
CA PHE A 411 -14.87 -26.91 0.63
C PHE A 411 -15.73 -27.88 1.41
N LYS A 412 -16.93 -27.45 1.86
CA LYS A 412 -17.86 -28.31 2.62
C LYS A 412 -18.53 -29.36 1.74
N THR A 413 -18.99 -28.99 0.55
CA THR A 413 -19.82 -29.85 -0.31
C THR A 413 -19.03 -30.50 -1.45
N LYS A 414 -17.86 -29.96 -1.78
CA LYS A 414 -16.99 -30.38 -2.91
C LYS A 414 -17.68 -30.34 -4.29
N LYS A 415 -18.77 -29.58 -4.43
CA LYS A 415 -19.53 -29.45 -5.69
C LYS A 415 -18.81 -28.53 -6.66
N LYS A 416 -18.39 -29.06 -7.84
CA LYS A 416 -17.70 -28.29 -8.89
C LYS A 416 -18.52 -27.10 -9.41
N GLY A 417 -19.85 -27.21 -9.45
CA GLY A 417 -20.75 -26.12 -9.87
C GLY A 417 -20.61 -24.83 -9.03
N LEU A 418 -20.23 -24.94 -7.75
CA LEU A 418 -19.98 -23.76 -6.90
C LEU A 418 -18.70 -23.01 -7.29
N VAL A 419 -17.70 -23.71 -7.83
CA VAL A 419 -16.50 -23.05 -8.38
C VAL A 419 -16.88 -22.24 -9.63
N ILE A 420 -17.71 -22.82 -10.50
CA ILE A 420 -18.24 -22.11 -11.68
C ILE A 420 -19.07 -20.91 -11.24
N LEU A 421 -19.95 -21.07 -10.24
CA LEU A 421 -20.73 -19.96 -9.67
C LEU A 421 -19.84 -18.84 -9.15
N LEU A 422 -18.74 -19.16 -8.45
CA LEU A 422 -17.79 -18.17 -7.95
C LEU A 422 -17.12 -17.39 -9.10
N ILE A 423 -16.70 -18.09 -10.15
CA ILE A 423 -16.11 -17.48 -11.34
C ILE A 423 -17.13 -16.56 -12.03
N ILE A 424 -18.37 -17.03 -12.22
CA ILE A 424 -19.46 -16.22 -12.81
C ILE A 424 -19.72 -14.98 -11.95
N LEU A 425 -19.75 -15.10 -10.63
CA LEU A 425 -19.94 -13.97 -9.71
C LEU A 425 -18.88 -12.91 -9.89
N LEU A 426 -17.60 -13.30 -9.91
CA LEU A 426 -16.48 -12.37 -10.04
C LEU A 426 -16.40 -11.74 -11.44
N LEU A 427 -16.58 -12.54 -12.48
CA LEU A 427 -16.60 -12.06 -13.87
C LEU A 427 -17.83 -11.19 -14.12
N GLY A 428 -19.01 -11.59 -13.66
CA GLY A 428 -20.24 -10.82 -13.76
C GLY A 428 -20.10 -9.46 -13.09
N TYR A 429 -19.50 -9.42 -11.90
CA TYR A 429 -19.21 -8.16 -11.22
C TYR A 429 -18.24 -7.29 -12.04
N LYS A 430 -17.15 -7.85 -12.56
CA LYS A 430 -16.21 -7.11 -13.41
C LYS A 430 -16.89 -6.56 -14.67
N LEU A 431 -17.73 -7.37 -15.32
CA LEU A 431 -18.43 -6.99 -16.54
C LEU A 431 -19.58 -6.02 -16.29
N SER A 432 -20.15 -5.96 -15.07
CA SER A 432 -21.25 -5.05 -14.73
C SER A 432 -20.88 -3.58 -14.96
N PHE A 433 -19.61 -3.22 -14.86
CA PHE A 433 -19.15 -1.86 -15.17
C PHE A 433 -19.37 -1.45 -16.64
N ASN A 434 -19.46 -2.40 -17.56
CA ASN A 434 -19.72 -2.11 -18.97
C ASN A 434 -21.19 -1.76 -19.25
N PHE A 435 -22.08 -1.95 -18.28
CA PHE A 435 -23.48 -1.54 -18.37
C PHE A 435 -23.72 -0.11 -17.87
N ASP A 436 -22.70 0.52 -17.30
CA ASP A 436 -22.76 1.91 -16.86
C ASP A 436 -22.87 2.84 -18.08
N SER A 437 -23.99 3.56 -18.17
CA SER A 437 -24.32 4.45 -19.28
C SER A 437 -23.86 5.89 -19.06
N ASN A 438 -23.28 6.20 -17.92
CA ASN A 438 -22.85 7.54 -17.59
C ASN A 438 -21.49 7.89 -18.23
N PHE A 439 -21.37 9.14 -18.64
CA PHE A 439 -20.07 9.75 -18.94
C PHE A 439 -19.54 10.40 -17.67
N TYR A 440 -18.28 10.10 -17.32
CA TYR A 440 -17.65 10.65 -16.11
C TYR A 440 -16.53 11.61 -16.48
N VAL A 441 -16.50 12.74 -15.79
CA VAL A 441 -15.40 13.71 -15.80
C VAL A 441 -14.90 13.82 -14.37
N TYR A 442 -13.66 13.38 -14.12
CA TYR A 442 -13.00 13.49 -12.81
C TYR A 442 -11.90 14.53 -12.89
N TYR A 443 -11.95 15.53 -12.04
CA TYR A 443 -10.83 16.41 -11.76
C TYR A 443 -10.02 15.80 -10.60
N LEU A 444 -8.83 15.32 -10.91
CA LEU A 444 -8.00 14.59 -9.95
C LEU A 444 -7.11 15.57 -9.21
N ASP A 445 -7.08 15.48 -7.88
CA ASP A 445 -6.17 16.27 -7.06
C ASP A 445 -4.75 15.69 -7.15
N VAL A 446 -3.95 16.30 -7.99
CA VAL A 446 -2.53 15.96 -8.17
C VAL A 446 -1.59 16.88 -7.37
N GLY A 447 -2.17 17.74 -6.52
CA GLY A 447 -1.46 18.75 -5.74
C GLY A 447 -1.23 19.99 -6.57
N GLN A 448 -0.04 20.18 -7.13
CA GLN A 448 0.21 21.23 -8.10
C GLN A 448 -0.04 20.71 -9.50
N GLY A 449 -0.75 21.49 -10.33
CA GLY A 449 -1.02 21.18 -11.73
C GLY A 449 -2.39 20.55 -11.99
N ASP A 450 -2.57 20.07 -13.20
CA ASP A 450 -3.83 19.54 -13.72
C ASP A 450 -3.79 18.04 -14.00
N SER A 451 -4.93 17.39 -13.79
CA SER A 451 -5.18 16.04 -14.29
C SER A 451 -6.69 15.80 -14.38
N ILE A 452 -7.20 15.54 -15.59
CA ILE A 452 -8.62 15.34 -15.85
C ILE A 452 -8.81 13.98 -16.50
N LEU A 453 -9.64 13.15 -15.88
CA LEU A 453 -9.96 11.82 -16.41
C LEU A 453 -11.38 11.80 -16.98
N LEU A 454 -11.49 11.46 -18.27
CA LEU A 454 -12.73 11.24 -18.97
C LEU A 454 -12.98 9.74 -19.14
N ILE A 455 -14.17 9.26 -18.78
CA ILE A 455 -14.54 7.84 -18.93
C ILE A 455 -15.82 7.74 -19.76
N ASN A 456 -15.73 7.05 -20.87
CA ASN A 456 -16.84 6.86 -21.75
C ASN A 456 -17.88 5.87 -21.21
N PRO A 457 -19.18 6.12 -21.49
CA PRO A 457 -20.24 5.21 -21.15
C PRO A 457 -20.03 3.84 -21.80
N ARG A 458 -20.48 2.78 -21.14
CA ARG A 458 -20.47 1.38 -21.60
C ARG A 458 -19.09 0.85 -22.01
N SER A 459 -18.40 1.51 -22.94
CA SER A 459 -17.08 1.09 -23.42
C SER A 459 -15.97 1.21 -22.37
N ARG A 460 -16.19 2.04 -21.32
CA ARG A 460 -15.23 2.33 -20.23
C ARG A 460 -13.85 2.78 -20.75
N LYS A 461 -13.78 3.29 -21.99
CA LYS A 461 -12.52 3.85 -22.52
C LYS A 461 -12.16 5.10 -21.73
N ALA A 462 -10.93 5.14 -21.25
CA ALA A 462 -10.40 6.22 -20.44
C ALA A 462 -9.53 7.15 -21.30
N THR A 463 -9.78 8.45 -21.21
CA THR A 463 -8.91 9.50 -21.75
C THR A 463 -8.43 10.33 -20.57
N LEU A 464 -7.12 10.46 -20.43
CA LEU A 464 -6.50 11.27 -19.38
C LEU A 464 -5.93 12.53 -20.04
N ILE A 465 -6.33 13.70 -19.56
CA ILE A 465 -5.80 15.00 -19.97
C ILE A 465 -4.91 15.45 -18.81
N ASP A 466 -3.64 15.61 -19.09
CA ASP A 466 -2.57 15.92 -18.15
C ASP A 466 -2.41 14.92 -17.02
N THR A 467 -1.30 15.02 -16.33
CA THR A 467 -0.89 14.04 -15.31
C THR A 467 -0.48 14.68 -14.00
N GLY A 468 -0.41 16.02 -13.99
CA GLY A 468 0.23 16.75 -12.92
C GLY A 468 1.72 16.44 -12.82
N GLY A 469 2.30 16.87 -11.76
CA GLY A 469 3.68 16.59 -11.42
C GLY A 469 4.33 17.77 -10.73
N LYS A 470 5.42 17.52 -10.06
CA LYS A 470 6.24 18.55 -9.44
C LYS A 470 7.68 18.29 -9.84
N LYS A 471 8.36 19.34 -10.33
CA LYS A 471 9.78 19.22 -10.58
C LYS A 471 10.47 18.83 -9.28
N SER A 472 11.07 17.65 -9.27
CA SER A 472 11.83 17.20 -8.13
C SER A 472 13.07 18.06 -7.99
N VAL A 473 13.17 18.76 -6.87
CA VAL A 473 14.35 19.57 -6.55
C VAL A 473 15.31 18.66 -5.78
N SER A 474 16.55 18.58 -6.23
CA SER A 474 17.63 18.02 -5.41
C SER A 474 17.82 18.95 -4.22
N TYR A 475 17.72 18.40 -3.01
CA TYR A 475 18.09 19.15 -1.82
C TYR A 475 19.56 18.91 -1.53
N ASN A 476 20.40 19.92 -1.79
CA ASN A 476 21.83 19.89 -1.55
C ASN A 476 22.52 18.62 -2.11
N GLU A 477 22.99 17.73 -1.24
CA GLU A 477 23.71 16.50 -1.61
C GLU A 477 22.78 15.31 -1.95
N PHE A 478 21.48 15.40 -1.67
CA PHE A 478 20.56 14.26 -1.81
C PHE A 478 19.88 14.22 -3.17
N PRO A 479 19.68 13.01 -3.72
CA PRO A 479 18.90 12.85 -4.93
C PRO A 479 17.45 13.31 -4.70
N PRO A 480 16.76 13.72 -5.77
CA PRO A 480 15.36 14.14 -5.66
C PRO A 480 14.49 13.03 -5.05
N ASN A 481 13.50 13.42 -4.25
CA ASN A 481 12.53 12.48 -3.73
C ASN A 481 11.61 11.96 -4.85
N GLU A 482 11.64 10.68 -5.11
CA GLU A 482 10.83 10.01 -6.15
C GLU A 482 9.38 9.74 -5.67
N TYR A 483 8.66 10.78 -5.23
CA TYR A 483 7.24 10.63 -5.00
C TYR A 483 6.45 10.89 -6.27
N HIS A 484 5.86 9.85 -6.83
CA HIS A 484 5.04 9.94 -8.03
C HIS A 484 3.55 9.98 -7.69
N ILE A 485 2.92 11.13 -7.86
CA ILE A 485 1.46 11.29 -7.67
C ILE A 485 0.65 10.42 -8.65
N SER A 486 1.21 10.13 -9.82
CA SER A 486 0.62 9.24 -10.81
C SER A 486 0.36 7.82 -10.30
N ASN A 487 1.06 7.35 -9.26
CA ASN A 487 0.73 6.08 -8.60
C ASN A 487 -0.67 6.10 -7.97
N ASN A 488 -1.13 7.27 -7.49
CA ASN A 488 -2.50 7.45 -7.02
C ASN A 488 -3.50 7.44 -8.18
N ILE A 489 -3.16 8.08 -9.31
CA ILE A 489 -3.98 8.03 -10.54
C ILE A 489 -4.15 6.58 -11.01
N ILE A 490 -3.05 5.82 -11.12
CA ILE A 490 -3.07 4.41 -11.51
C ILE A 490 -3.92 3.57 -10.53
N THR A 491 -3.76 3.81 -9.23
CA THR A 491 -4.54 3.12 -8.19
C THR A 491 -6.03 3.40 -8.34
N PHE A 492 -6.40 4.66 -8.56
CA PHE A 492 -7.79 5.04 -8.79
C PHE A 492 -8.37 4.38 -10.03
N LEU A 493 -7.65 4.43 -11.17
CA LEU A 493 -8.06 3.77 -12.41
C LEU A 493 -8.36 2.28 -12.19
N LYS A 494 -7.45 1.55 -11.55
CA LYS A 494 -7.65 0.13 -11.22
C LYS A 494 -8.89 -0.07 -10.36
N SER A 495 -9.11 0.79 -9.37
CA SER A 495 -10.23 0.68 -8.42
C SER A 495 -11.61 0.80 -9.06
N ILE A 496 -11.70 1.48 -10.20
CA ILE A 496 -12.91 1.68 -10.99
C ILE A 496 -12.95 0.83 -12.28
N ASN A 497 -12.18 -0.27 -12.31
CA ASN A 497 -12.13 -1.23 -13.41
C ASN A 497 -11.53 -0.69 -14.73
N ILE A 498 -10.65 0.29 -14.67
CA ILE A 498 -9.88 0.76 -15.83
C ILE A 498 -8.53 0.08 -15.83
N SER A 499 -8.22 -0.65 -16.90
CA SER A 499 -6.95 -1.39 -17.07
C SER A 499 -6.02 -0.78 -18.10
N LYS A 500 -6.48 0.29 -18.80
CA LYS A 500 -5.73 0.97 -19.85
C LYS A 500 -6.22 2.41 -19.99
N ILE A 501 -5.31 3.35 -20.11
CA ILE A 501 -5.58 4.68 -20.64
C ILE A 501 -5.57 4.57 -22.17
N ASN A 502 -6.72 4.76 -22.77
CA ASN A 502 -6.86 4.65 -24.23
C ASN A 502 -6.12 5.79 -24.93
N THR A 503 -6.23 7.00 -24.38
CA THR A 503 -5.54 8.18 -24.86
C THR A 503 -5.05 9.00 -23.68
N LEU A 504 -3.78 9.35 -23.68
CA LEU A 504 -3.17 10.36 -22.83
C LEU A 504 -3.03 11.63 -23.68
N ILE A 505 -3.51 12.76 -23.19
CA ILE A 505 -3.39 14.06 -23.83
C ILE A 505 -2.54 14.93 -22.91
N THR A 506 -1.45 15.47 -23.38
CA THR A 506 -0.70 16.54 -22.70
C THR A 506 -1.14 17.87 -23.26
N THR A 507 -1.50 18.81 -22.41
CA THR A 507 -1.89 20.14 -22.85
C THR A 507 -0.68 20.91 -23.35
N HIS A 508 0.40 20.92 -22.57
CA HIS A 508 1.69 21.53 -22.89
C HIS A 508 2.83 20.88 -22.07
N GLY A 509 4.05 21.34 -22.28
CA GLY A 509 5.29 20.70 -21.81
C GLY A 509 5.70 20.98 -20.37
N ASP A 510 4.92 21.69 -19.57
CA ASP A 510 5.31 22.04 -18.20
C ASP A 510 5.15 20.87 -17.21
N TYR A 511 6.00 20.86 -16.17
CA TYR A 511 6.06 19.77 -15.21
C TYR A 511 4.74 19.53 -14.47
N ASP A 512 4.01 20.57 -14.12
CA ASP A 512 2.73 20.49 -13.41
C ASP A 512 1.56 20.02 -14.30
N HIS A 513 1.82 19.81 -15.59
CA HIS A 513 0.88 19.19 -16.53
C HIS A 513 1.34 17.82 -17.00
N MET A 514 2.60 17.64 -17.38
CA MET A 514 3.06 16.37 -17.94
C MET A 514 4.19 15.69 -17.16
N GLY A 515 4.60 16.23 -15.99
CA GLY A 515 5.72 15.71 -15.22
C GLY A 515 5.63 14.23 -14.83
N GLU A 516 4.42 13.72 -14.65
CA GLU A 516 4.19 12.31 -14.33
C GLU A 516 3.90 11.42 -15.57
N SER A 517 3.92 11.97 -16.77
CA SER A 517 3.61 11.22 -18.00
C SER A 517 4.55 10.03 -18.22
N LEU A 518 5.85 10.22 -17.96
CA LEU A 518 6.86 9.16 -18.05
C LEU A 518 6.56 8.01 -17.09
N ASN A 519 6.20 8.32 -15.84
CA ASN A 519 5.87 7.31 -14.84
C ASN A 519 4.57 6.57 -15.20
N ILE A 520 3.56 7.25 -15.70
CA ILE A 520 2.31 6.62 -16.19
C ILE A 520 2.61 5.65 -17.35
N VAL A 521 3.35 6.10 -18.36
CA VAL A 521 3.69 5.28 -19.53
C VAL A 521 4.55 4.07 -19.14
N ASN A 522 5.39 4.20 -18.10
CA ASN A 522 6.18 3.09 -17.60
C ASN A 522 5.38 2.06 -16.82
N ASN A 523 4.44 2.50 -16.00
CA ASN A 523 3.77 1.64 -15.00
C ASN A 523 2.32 1.27 -15.35
N PHE A 524 1.72 1.88 -16.38
CA PHE A 524 0.36 1.59 -16.81
C PHE A 524 0.23 1.49 -18.33
N LYS A 525 -0.76 0.74 -18.81
CA LYS A 525 -0.97 0.57 -20.25
C LYS A 525 -1.55 1.86 -20.86
N VAL A 526 -0.84 2.45 -21.82
CA VAL A 526 -1.29 3.61 -22.62
C VAL A 526 -1.47 3.19 -24.06
N GLY A 527 -2.57 3.61 -24.70
CA GLY A 527 -2.90 3.24 -26.08
C GLY A 527 -2.28 4.17 -27.11
N LYS A 528 -2.42 5.46 -26.88
CA LYS A 528 -1.84 6.53 -27.71
C LYS A 528 -1.64 7.79 -26.87
N VAL A 529 -0.78 8.69 -27.36
CA VAL A 529 -0.53 10.00 -26.75
C VAL A 529 -0.82 11.10 -27.77
N VAL A 530 -1.37 12.22 -27.29
CA VAL A 530 -1.60 13.43 -28.09
C VAL A 530 -0.83 14.57 -27.44
N LEU A 531 0.06 15.18 -28.19
CA LEU A 531 0.88 16.33 -27.81
C LEU A 531 0.30 17.62 -28.40
N ASN A 532 0.73 18.77 -27.88
CA ASN A 532 0.34 20.10 -28.36
C ASN A 532 0.93 20.46 -29.74
N CYS A 533 0.73 21.70 -30.21
CA CYS A 533 1.26 22.20 -31.49
C CYS A 533 2.62 22.91 -31.37
N GLY A 534 3.03 23.29 -30.16
CA GLY A 534 4.26 24.06 -29.91
C GLY A 534 5.56 23.33 -30.23
N SER A 535 6.68 23.99 -30.13
CA SER A 535 7.99 23.35 -30.16
C SER A 535 8.14 22.38 -28.97
N LEU A 536 8.84 21.27 -29.19
CA LEU A 536 9.01 20.26 -28.15
C LEU A 536 10.11 20.67 -27.16
N ASN A 537 9.75 20.72 -25.87
CA ASN A 537 10.73 20.89 -24.81
C ASN A 537 11.41 19.55 -24.43
N GLU A 538 12.35 19.59 -23.48
CA GLU A 538 13.13 18.41 -23.04
C GLU A 538 12.22 17.29 -22.52
N LEU A 539 11.22 17.62 -21.68
CA LEU A 539 10.33 16.64 -21.08
C LEU A 539 9.44 15.94 -22.12
N GLU A 540 8.99 16.67 -23.14
CA GLU A 540 8.23 16.11 -24.25
C GLU A 540 9.10 15.22 -25.14
N GLN A 541 10.37 15.59 -25.38
CA GLN A 541 11.34 14.76 -26.11
C GLN A 541 11.62 13.46 -25.38
N ASP A 542 11.79 13.50 -24.05
CA ASP A 542 11.95 12.31 -23.22
C ASP A 542 10.73 11.40 -23.31
N LEU A 543 9.51 11.99 -23.28
CA LEU A 543 8.29 11.23 -23.44
C LEU A 543 8.22 10.55 -24.81
N ILE A 544 8.54 11.27 -25.90
CA ILE A 544 8.56 10.70 -27.26
C ILE A 544 9.57 9.55 -27.35
N THR A 545 10.78 9.74 -26.82
CA THR A 545 11.80 8.69 -26.78
C THR A 545 11.30 7.42 -26.08
N LEU A 546 10.58 7.59 -24.96
CA LEU A 546 9.97 6.47 -24.25
C LEU A 546 8.83 5.83 -25.05
N LEU A 547 8.00 6.63 -25.74
CA LEU A 547 6.89 6.12 -26.56
C LEU A 547 7.42 5.29 -27.73
N ASP A 548 8.47 5.75 -28.41
CA ASP A 548 9.13 5.02 -29.50
C ASP A 548 9.72 3.70 -28.99
N LYS A 549 10.42 3.72 -27.86
CA LYS A 549 10.95 2.51 -27.21
C LYS A 549 9.86 1.48 -26.89
N LYS A 550 8.66 1.94 -26.51
CA LYS A 550 7.52 1.07 -26.15
C LYS A 550 6.56 0.81 -27.31
N HIS A 551 6.86 1.32 -28.50
CA HIS A 551 6.00 1.24 -29.68
C HIS A 551 4.58 1.76 -29.45
N ILE A 552 4.44 2.87 -28.69
CA ILE A 552 3.19 3.54 -28.42
C ILE A 552 2.99 4.66 -29.44
N LYS A 553 1.87 4.64 -30.15
CA LYS A 553 1.56 5.68 -31.15
C LYS A 553 1.34 7.03 -30.48
N TYR A 554 1.84 8.10 -31.10
CA TYR A 554 1.54 9.47 -30.70
C TYR A 554 1.15 10.32 -31.89
N SER A 555 0.51 11.43 -31.64
CA SER A 555 0.12 12.43 -32.63
C SER A 555 0.35 13.82 -32.05
N LYS A 556 0.70 14.77 -32.88
CA LYS A 556 0.91 16.17 -32.52
C LYS A 556 -0.06 17.04 -33.29
N CYS A 557 -0.55 18.11 -32.68
CA CYS A 557 -1.30 19.16 -33.36
C CYS A 557 -2.56 18.63 -34.11
N ILE A 558 -3.44 17.91 -33.43
CA ILE A 558 -4.68 17.42 -34.03
C ILE A 558 -5.83 18.39 -33.82
N ASN A 559 -6.80 18.38 -34.72
CA ASN A 559 -8.02 19.22 -34.62
C ASN A 559 -9.17 18.52 -33.91
N GLN A 560 -9.23 17.20 -34.00
CA GLN A 560 -10.27 16.42 -33.34
C GLN A 560 -9.79 15.02 -32.96
N LEU A 561 -10.42 14.48 -31.94
CA LEU A 561 -10.20 13.12 -31.46
C LEU A 561 -11.55 12.45 -31.20
N ASP A 562 -11.83 11.36 -31.91
CA ASP A 562 -13.01 10.55 -31.67
C ASP A 562 -12.73 9.58 -30.50
N ILE A 563 -13.45 9.78 -29.41
CA ILE A 563 -13.43 8.87 -28.26
C ILE A 563 -14.76 8.11 -28.12
N SER A 564 -15.53 8.02 -29.20
CA SER A 564 -16.88 7.44 -29.34
C SER A 564 -17.53 6.95 -28.04
N PRO A 565 -18.75 7.44 -27.69
CA PRO A 565 -19.66 8.22 -28.55
C PRO A 565 -19.37 9.73 -28.57
N ILE A 566 -18.32 10.21 -27.90
CA ILE A 566 -18.00 11.63 -27.75
C ILE A 566 -16.86 12.01 -28.68
N LYS A 567 -16.86 13.27 -29.14
CA LYS A 567 -15.74 13.86 -29.87
C LYS A 567 -15.13 14.99 -29.06
N LEU A 568 -13.80 15.01 -29.00
CA LEU A 568 -13.02 16.12 -28.48
C LEU A 568 -12.58 16.99 -29.66
N TYR A 569 -12.79 18.28 -29.55
CA TYR A 569 -12.32 19.27 -30.51
C TYR A 569 -11.20 20.08 -29.90
N PHE A 570 -10.07 20.15 -30.59
CA PHE A 570 -8.90 20.91 -30.18
C PHE A 570 -8.97 22.31 -30.82
N LEU A 571 -9.08 23.31 -29.98
CA LEU A 571 -9.19 24.71 -30.43
C LEU A 571 -7.80 25.32 -30.58
N ASN A 572 -7.01 24.70 -31.46
CA ASN A 572 -5.67 25.15 -31.75
C ASN A 572 -5.74 26.35 -32.72
N SER A 573 -5.30 27.51 -32.26
CA SER A 573 -5.37 28.77 -33.03
C SER A 573 -4.05 29.13 -33.73
N GLY A 574 -2.92 28.79 -33.18
CA GLY A 574 -1.60 29.09 -33.72
C GLY A 574 -0.51 28.38 -32.93
N GLU A 575 0.73 28.69 -33.22
CA GLU A 575 1.93 28.39 -32.45
C GLU A 575 2.36 29.69 -31.76
N TYR A 576 2.75 29.58 -30.50
CA TYR A 576 3.08 30.72 -29.62
C TYR A 576 4.48 30.55 -29.08
N ASP A 577 5.16 31.67 -28.80
CA ASP A 577 6.48 31.68 -28.15
C ASP A 577 6.37 31.24 -26.67
N ASN A 578 5.24 31.53 -26.05
CA ASN A 578 4.97 31.11 -24.67
C ASN A 578 4.42 29.68 -24.65
N GLU A 579 5.07 28.79 -23.89
CA GLU A 579 4.68 27.38 -23.77
C GLU A 579 3.22 27.20 -23.26
N ASN A 580 2.79 28.03 -22.31
CA ASN A 580 1.43 27.98 -21.78
C ASN A 580 0.37 28.22 -22.87
N ASP A 581 0.63 29.15 -23.79
CA ASP A 581 -0.28 29.45 -24.91
C ASP A 581 -0.28 28.37 -25.99
N ASN A 582 0.70 27.47 -26.01
CA ASN A 582 0.70 26.25 -26.82
C ASN A 582 -0.24 25.16 -26.28
N SER A 583 -0.85 25.37 -25.11
CA SER A 583 -1.79 24.41 -24.50
C SER A 583 -2.84 23.91 -25.48
N ASN A 584 -3.06 22.61 -25.52
CA ASN A 584 -4.23 22.00 -26.17
C ASN A 584 -5.51 22.44 -25.46
N VAL A 585 -6.22 23.39 -26.02
CA VAL A 585 -7.55 23.79 -25.53
C VAL A 585 -8.59 22.84 -26.08
N ILE A 586 -9.33 22.16 -25.19
CA ILE A 586 -10.21 21.06 -25.58
C ILE A 586 -11.66 21.41 -25.29
N TYR A 587 -12.49 21.36 -26.33
CA TYR A 587 -13.95 21.48 -26.23
C TYR A 587 -14.60 20.11 -26.43
N LEU A 588 -15.60 19.81 -25.62
CA LEU A 588 -16.45 18.66 -25.81
C LEU A 588 -17.90 18.96 -25.43
N LYS A 589 -18.84 18.23 -26.07
CA LYS A 589 -20.25 18.24 -25.71
C LYS A 589 -20.71 16.81 -25.42
N CYS A 590 -21.34 16.63 -24.27
CA CYS A 590 -21.94 15.35 -23.88
C CYS A 590 -23.28 15.59 -23.21
N ASP A 591 -24.33 14.90 -23.69
CA ASP A 591 -25.69 14.97 -23.15
C ASP A 591 -26.22 16.41 -22.99
N GLY A 592 -25.87 17.28 -23.93
CA GLY A 592 -26.23 18.69 -23.90
C GLY A 592 -25.32 19.60 -23.13
N ILE A 593 -24.47 19.06 -22.24
CA ILE A 593 -23.50 19.79 -21.40
C ILE A 593 -22.23 20.07 -22.22
N LYS A 594 -21.78 21.32 -22.22
CA LYS A 594 -20.59 21.79 -22.93
C LYS A 594 -19.45 22.01 -21.93
N PHE A 595 -18.34 21.36 -22.18
CA PHE A 595 -17.11 21.48 -21.39
C PHE A 595 -16.04 22.20 -22.21
N LEU A 596 -15.26 23.03 -21.55
CA LEU A 596 -14.06 23.66 -22.11
C LEU A 596 -12.91 23.54 -21.13
N PHE A 597 -11.83 22.89 -21.55
CA PHE A 597 -10.59 22.71 -20.79
C PHE A 597 -9.51 23.56 -21.45
N MET A 598 -9.02 24.57 -20.71
CA MET A 598 -8.11 25.57 -21.26
C MET A 598 -6.63 25.18 -21.18
N GLY A 599 -6.27 24.14 -20.42
CA GLY A 599 -4.88 23.95 -20.03
C GLY A 599 -4.38 25.19 -19.29
N ASP A 600 -3.22 25.70 -19.66
CA ASP A 600 -2.68 26.94 -19.10
C ASP A 600 -2.72 28.12 -20.10
N ALA A 601 -3.57 28.00 -21.12
CA ALA A 601 -3.79 29.04 -22.12
C ALA A 601 -4.03 30.42 -21.50
N GLY A 602 -3.26 31.40 -21.92
CA GLY A 602 -3.33 32.78 -21.48
C GLY A 602 -4.28 33.63 -22.32
N VAL A 603 -4.28 34.95 -22.04
CA VAL A 603 -5.19 35.94 -22.66
C VAL A 603 -4.99 36.04 -24.17
N GLU A 604 -3.78 35.84 -24.67
CA GLU A 604 -3.49 35.88 -26.12
C GLU A 604 -4.24 34.75 -26.83
N LYS A 605 -4.07 33.53 -26.36
CA LYS A 605 -4.78 32.35 -26.86
C LYS A 605 -6.30 32.47 -26.74
N GLU A 606 -6.80 33.04 -25.64
CA GLU A 606 -8.24 33.28 -25.43
C GLU A 606 -8.81 34.16 -26.54
N LYS A 607 -8.13 35.26 -26.89
CA LYS A 607 -8.53 36.18 -27.98
C LYS A 607 -8.57 35.47 -29.33
N ASP A 608 -7.54 34.70 -29.64
CA ASP A 608 -7.45 33.96 -30.89
C ASP A 608 -8.56 32.92 -31.02
N ILE A 609 -8.86 32.23 -29.92
CA ILE A 609 -9.97 31.27 -29.85
C ILE A 609 -11.31 31.96 -30.11
N LEU A 610 -11.55 33.13 -29.50
CA LEU A 610 -12.77 33.89 -29.71
C LEU A 610 -12.90 34.42 -31.16
N ASN A 611 -11.79 34.77 -31.79
CA ASN A 611 -11.76 35.23 -33.19
C ASN A 611 -11.98 34.10 -34.19
N LYS A 612 -11.40 32.92 -33.93
CA LYS A 612 -11.38 31.79 -34.85
C LYS A 612 -12.61 30.89 -34.73
N TYR A 613 -13.14 30.73 -33.51
CA TYR A 613 -14.20 29.79 -33.21
C TYR A 613 -15.44 30.49 -32.67
N ASN A 614 -16.61 30.15 -33.22
CA ASN A 614 -17.87 30.63 -32.68
C ASN A 614 -18.30 29.82 -31.45
N ILE A 615 -17.72 30.14 -30.31
CA ILE A 615 -18.00 29.45 -29.04
C ILE A 615 -19.19 30.15 -28.37
N SER A 616 -20.28 29.43 -28.19
CA SER A 616 -21.43 29.87 -27.40
C SER A 616 -21.24 29.50 -25.91
N VAL A 617 -22.22 29.83 -25.09
CA VAL A 617 -22.26 29.54 -23.65
C VAL A 617 -21.70 28.16 -23.32
N ILE A 618 -20.74 28.10 -22.36
CA ILE A 618 -20.13 26.91 -21.83
C ILE A 618 -20.77 26.57 -20.48
N ASP A 619 -21.06 25.30 -20.22
CA ASP A 619 -21.65 24.87 -18.95
C ASP A 619 -20.56 24.63 -17.89
N VAL A 620 -19.44 24.03 -18.28
CA VAL A 620 -18.32 23.72 -17.37
C VAL A 620 -17.01 24.22 -17.99
N LEU A 621 -16.37 25.15 -17.32
CA LEU A 621 -15.08 25.73 -17.71
C LEU A 621 -14.00 25.30 -16.72
N LYS A 622 -12.94 24.63 -17.18
CA LYS A 622 -11.63 24.63 -16.50
C LYS A 622 -10.88 25.87 -16.96
N ILE A 623 -10.70 26.81 -16.06
CA ILE A 623 -10.03 28.09 -16.36
C ILE A 623 -8.55 27.86 -16.71
N GLY A 624 -7.98 28.76 -17.54
CA GLY A 624 -6.58 28.70 -17.91
C GLY A 624 -5.65 29.01 -16.73
N HIS A 625 -4.45 28.48 -16.78
CA HIS A 625 -3.30 28.77 -15.92
C HIS A 625 -3.67 28.85 -14.42
N HIS A 626 -4.41 27.87 -13.94
CA HIS A 626 -4.88 27.74 -12.55
C HIS A 626 -5.58 28.98 -11.97
N GLY A 627 -6.14 29.85 -12.84
CA GLY A 627 -6.76 31.11 -12.45
C GLY A 627 -5.76 32.25 -12.22
N SER A 628 -4.55 32.15 -12.83
CA SER A 628 -3.57 33.24 -12.83
C SER A 628 -4.13 34.51 -13.47
N LYS A 629 -3.56 35.66 -13.10
CA LYS A 629 -3.88 36.97 -13.73
C LYS A 629 -3.54 37.04 -15.22
N THR A 630 -2.77 36.08 -15.74
CA THR A 630 -2.38 35.97 -17.16
C THR A 630 -3.44 35.26 -18.00
N SER A 631 -4.54 34.81 -17.42
CA SER A 631 -5.62 34.08 -18.07
C SER A 631 -6.99 34.58 -17.61
N SER A 632 -8.06 34.02 -18.19
CA SER A 632 -9.46 34.27 -17.82
C SER A 632 -9.85 35.74 -17.96
N SER A 633 -9.54 36.34 -19.12
CA SER A 633 -9.83 37.72 -19.43
C SER A 633 -11.34 38.01 -19.31
N LYS A 634 -11.68 39.25 -18.91
CA LYS A 634 -13.07 39.69 -18.77
C LYS A 634 -13.84 39.50 -20.07
N GLU A 635 -13.23 39.78 -21.23
CA GLU A 635 -13.82 39.59 -22.56
C GLU A 635 -14.16 38.13 -22.79
N PHE A 636 -13.23 37.21 -22.53
CA PHE A 636 -13.41 35.77 -22.68
C PHE A 636 -14.56 35.26 -21.80
N ILE A 637 -14.53 35.53 -20.50
CA ILE A 637 -15.55 35.10 -19.54
C ILE A 637 -16.93 35.66 -19.88
N THR A 638 -17.01 36.95 -20.31
CA THR A 638 -18.27 37.58 -20.71
C THR A 638 -18.87 36.94 -21.97
N LYS A 639 -18.02 36.48 -22.89
CA LYS A 639 -18.44 35.85 -24.14
C LYS A 639 -18.93 34.43 -23.94
N ILE A 640 -18.17 33.61 -23.20
CA ILE A 640 -18.48 32.18 -23.00
C ILE A 640 -19.48 31.92 -21.88
N LYS A 641 -19.68 32.87 -20.94
CA LYS A 641 -20.68 32.84 -19.85
C LYS A 641 -20.75 31.47 -19.16
N PRO A 642 -19.68 31.00 -18.50
CA PRO A 642 -19.71 29.70 -17.84
C PRO A 642 -20.75 29.71 -16.72
N LYS A 643 -21.42 28.54 -16.50
CA LYS A 643 -22.44 28.38 -15.44
C LYS A 643 -21.85 28.02 -14.11
#